data_ece1ffc67c6ae171bfd63150deb79055
#
_entry.id   ece1ffc67c6ae171bfd63150deb79055
#
_cell.length_a   1.000
_cell.length_b   1.000
_cell.length_c   1.000
_cell.angle_alpha   90.00
_cell.angle_beta   90.00
_cell.angle_gamma   90.00
#
_symmetry.space_group_name_H-M   'P 1'
#
loop_
_entity.id
_entity.type
_entity.pdbx_description
1 polymer ?
#
loop_
_entity_poly.entity_id
_entity_poly.type
_entity_poly.pdbx_seq_one_letter_code
_entity_poly.pdbx_strand_id
1 'polypeptide(L)'
;VRSSGWLLAAAALLAFGMAAMPRAYAQVRAQAQAPDAEAAAARQEKARLADADTVFALTQDGAILYSQDAIKLSGYQYCSQAVALAEAGDFRQGVRAASKALHLANTTNDPTLVAYANRDLAIVYSYSGQLEKAEEFAREALRHPAKDPKLVIGPAYKVVGDVQTRRGDYAGAVLSYDTALANSSPRYTPLVQASLVNALIESGNTERARQLLSTMEVPKDPSLAAQFERTKARLLLAENKPQEARDAYQRLTSYKSGADAQYTRMWAWDGVARSDIALGQKQAAADASSRALQDVDAVRAKFRSEEFKMGLFSDLQTIFDRAVGLYSDVGSAGQALEVSERSRSRALLDAVRGRAALAGPEGASASSANLAALQGVLKSDERVVQFHSLPDRLQVWVVGPGEIKTSAIPIKRDELTELVETFRNSVVRGRRNAITNADKLGAALIAPLGLAPGQRLVFVPHGALHYLPFQALRVDGRYLVETHPIAVAPSMTIATQLAQRGSRAAPALVAFGNPRIEAKYDLPGAEVEVKQLAQLFPRNNLYLGAAATKTQFREAVGSAPIVHVAAHAEADQVDPLYSRILLANENGKQNFLEAHEILGMPMRGTSLVTLSACESGLGRIAKGDEVLGFTRSFLSAGTSALIASLWPVSDDATEVLMSTVYSELSKGNDVQRAMQAGQLAVLKNPKLSHPFFWAPFNLIGNWRMTVGSPA
;
A
#
# COMPACT_ATOMS: atom_id res chain seq x y z
N VAL A 1 -6.57 -0.31 -38.91
CA VAL A 1 -5.38 0.47 -39.29
C VAL A 1 -5.30 1.81 -38.53
N ARG A 2 -6.36 2.26 -37.84
CA ARG A 2 -6.35 3.51 -37.05
C ARG A 2 -6.18 3.31 -35.53
N SER A 3 -6.21 2.11 -34.99
CA SER A 3 -6.01 1.79 -33.57
C SER A 3 -4.55 1.69 -33.14
N SER A 4 -3.62 1.74 -34.06
CA SER A 4 -2.20 1.45 -33.81
C SER A 4 -1.32 2.67 -33.51
N GLY A 5 -1.84 3.88 -33.54
CA GLY A 5 -1.11 5.11 -33.15
C GLY A 5 -1.04 5.34 -31.64
N TRP A 6 -1.94 4.71 -30.89
CA TRP A 6 -2.12 4.90 -29.44
C TRP A 6 -1.12 4.14 -28.58
N LEU A 7 -0.74 2.94 -29.00
CA LEU A 7 0.23 2.10 -28.27
C LEU A 7 1.63 2.73 -28.19
N LEU A 8 2.00 3.55 -29.18
CA LEU A 8 3.30 4.23 -29.18
C LEU A 8 3.37 5.44 -28.24
N ALA A 9 2.30 6.19 -28.11
CA ALA A 9 2.27 7.33 -27.20
C ALA A 9 2.28 6.88 -25.75
N ALA A 10 1.47 5.88 -25.39
CA ALA A 10 1.40 5.33 -24.05
C ALA A 10 2.69 4.61 -23.64
N ALA A 11 3.28 3.83 -24.56
CA ALA A 11 4.52 3.11 -24.30
C ALA A 11 5.75 4.02 -24.11
N ALA A 12 5.85 5.12 -24.88
CA ALA A 12 6.92 6.11 -24.70
C ALA A 12 6.82 6.84 -23.35
N LEU A 13 5.62 6.94 -22.79
CA LEU A 13 5.35 7.66 -21.55
C LEU A 13 5.83 6.93 -20.31
N LEU A 14 5.90 5.61 -20.33
CA LEU A 14 6.36 4.78 -19.21
C LEU A 14 7.88 4.75 -19.05
N ALA A 15 8.61 4.91 -20.12
CA ALA A 15 10.06 4.96 -20.09
C ALA A 15 10.61 6.21 -19.40
N PHE A 16 9.85 7.29 -19.39
CA PHE A 16 10.23 8.55 -18.76
C PHE A 16 9.58 8.75 -17.37
N GLY A 17 8.96 7.73 -16.81
CA GLY A 17 8.22 7.81 -15.56
C GLY A 17 6.73 8.11 -15.83
N MET A 18 5.83 7.48 -15.10
CA MET A 18 4.37 7.33 -15.24
C MET A 18 3.54 8.60 -15.61
N ALA A 19 4.01 9.46 -16.50
CA ALA A 19 3.46 10.79 -16.78
C ALA A 19 2.30 10.85 -17.77
N ALA A 20 2.04 9.78 -18.54
CA ALA A 20 1.08 9.82 -19.64
C ALA A 20 -0.35 9.43 -19.29
N MET A 21 -0.56 8.92 -18.10
CA MET A 21 -1.85 8.39 -17.69
C MET A 21 -3.01 9.42 -17.68
N PRO A 22 -2.81 10.72 -17.35
CA PRO A 22 -3.91 11.69 -17.40
C PRO A 22 -4.51 11.90 -18.81
N ARG A 23 -3.74 11.74 -19.85
CA ARG A 23 -4.20 12.04 -21.22
C ARG A 23 -5.02 10.93 -21.85
N ALA A 24 -4.59 9.66 -21.66
CA ALA A 24 -5.39 8.51 -22.06
C ALA A 24 -6.73 8.47 -21.31
N TYR A 25 -6.70 8.76 -20.00
CA TYR A 25 -7.89 8.82 -19.15
C TYR A 25 -8.79 10.02 -19.49
N ALA A 26 -8.23 11.20 -19.79
CA ALA A 26 -9.01 12.37 -20.18
C ALA A 26 -9.67 12.20 -21.56
N GLN A 27 -9.01 11.52 -22.51
CA GLN A 27 -9.58 11.24 -23.83
C GLN A 27 -10.65 10.14 -23.79
N VAL A 28 -10.45 9.08 -23.01
CA VAL A 28 -11.50 8.07 -22.76
C VAL A 28 -12.70 8.70 -22.07
N ARG A 29 -12.48 9.67 -21.16
CA ARG A 29 -13.57 10.39 -20.49
C ARG A 29 -14.25 11.43 -21.39
N ALA A 30 -13.52 12.09 -22.28
CA ALA A 30 -14.11 13.02 -23.25
C ALA A 30 -14.98 12.27 -24.29
N GLN A 31 -14.58 11.04 -24.64
CA GLN A 31 -15.40 10.16 -25.50
C GLN A 31 -16.61 9.57 -24.73
N ALA A 32 -16.49 9.34 -23.42
CA ALA A 32 -17.57 8.84 -22.57
C ALA A 32 -18.57 9.92 -22.10
N GLN A 33 -18.29 11.19 -22.31
CA GLN A 33 -19.16 12.32 -21.91
C GLN A 33 -19.92 12.98 -23.08
N ALA A 34 -19.69 12.56 -24.30
CA ALA A 34 -20.50 13.01 -25.41
C ALA A 34 -21.81 12.20 -25.47
N PRO A 35 -22.98 12.82 -25.68
CA PRO A 35 -24.26 12.11 -25.79
C PRO A 35 -24.26 11.00 -26.86
N ASP A 36 -23.43 11.17 -27.90
CA ASP A 36 -23.20 10.16 -28.92
C ASP A 36 -22.27 9.02 -28.49
N ALA A 37 -21.51 9.16 -27.40
CA ALA A 37 -20.58 8.13 -26.95
C ALA A 37 -21.30 7.00 -26.21
N GLU A 38 -22.36 7.29 -25.49
CA GLU A 38 -23.22 6.27 -24.85
C GLU A 38 -23.98 5.47 -25.90
N ALA A 39 -24.47 6.14 -26.94
CA ALA A 39 -25.09 5.50 -28.10
C ALA A 39 -24.06 4.73 -28.95
N ALA A 40 -22.83 5.22 -29.06
CA ALA A 40 -21.74 4.52 -29.74
C ALA A 40 -21.23 3.31 -28.93
N ALA A 41 -21.11 3.44 -27.61
CA ALA A 41 -20.78 2.33 -26.70
C ALA A 41 -21.89 1.27 -26.71
N ALA A 42 -23.16 1.68 -26.69
CA ALA A 42 -24.30 0.77 -26.80
C ALA A 42 -24.38 0.08 -28.20
N ARG A 43 -24.03 0.78 -29.26
CA ARG A 43 -23.89 0.19 -30.61
C ARG A 43 -22.69 -0.76 -30.72
N GLN A 44 -21.59 -0.44 -30.08
CA GLN A 44 -20.38 -1.26 -30.03
C GLN A 44 -20.60 -2.49 -29.15
N GLU A 45 -21.33 -2.37 -28.03
CA GLU A 45 -21.76 -3.48 -27.19
C GLU A 45 -22.79 -4.36 -27.89
N LYS A 46 -23.75 -3.78 -28.62
CA LYS A 46 -24.71 -4.51 -29.43
C LYS A 46 -24.06 -5.21 -30.64
N ALA A 47 -23.04 -4.59 -31.26
CA ALA A 47 -22.23 -5.22 -32.31
C ALA A 47 -21.34 -6.33 -31.73
N ARG A 48 -20.83 -6.17 -30.50
CA ARG A 48 -20.06 -7.18 -29.78
C ARG A 48 -20.92 -8.36 -29.35
N LEU A 49 -22.15 -8.11 -28.94
CA LEU A 49 -23.14 -9.16 -28.63
C LEU A 49 -23.63 -9.86 -29.91
N ALA A 50 -23.82 -9.13 -31.02
CA ALA A 50 -24.18 -9.70 -32.31
C ALA A 50 -23.03 -10.51 -32.94
N ASP A 51 -21.76 -10.08 -32.77
CA ASP A 51 -20.58 -10.89 -33.14
C ASP A 51 -20.42 -12.11 -32.24
N ALA A 52 -20.77 -12.00 -30.94
CA ALA A 52 -20.85 -13.14 -30.06
C ALA A 52 -21.93 -14.14 -30.50
N ASP A 53 -23.08 -13.66 -30.94
CA ASP A 53 -24.17 -14.51 -31.46
C ASP A 53 -23.82 -15.18 -32.80
N THR A 54 -23.01 -14.57 -33.64
CA THR A 54 -22.49 -15.18 -34.89
C THR A 54 -21.38 -16.20 -34.68
N VAL A 55 -20.73 -16.20 -33.51
CA VAL A 55 -19.70 -17.20 -33.12
C VAL A 55 -20.37 -18.48 -32.54
N PHE A 56 -21.67 -18.45 -32.20
CA PHE A 56 -22.41 -19.56 -31.66
C PHE A 56 -23.13 -20.36 -32.76
N ALA A 57 -22.49 -21.41 -33.23
CA ALA A 57 -23.21 -22.43 -34.01
C ALA A 57 -23.87 -23.42 -33.00
N LEU A 58 -25.18 -23.37 -32.88
CA LEU A 58 -25.93 -24.41 -32.16
C LEU A 58 -25.83 -25.71 -32.98
N THR A 59 -25.24 -26.74 -32.39
CA THR A 59 -25.38 -28.11 -32.92
C THR A 59 -26.77 -28.67 -32.57
N GLN A 60 -27.24 -29.69 -33.30
CA GLN A 60 -28.55 -30.33 -33.07
C GLN A 60 -28.74 -30.83 -31.62
N ASP A 61 -27.65 -30.98 -30.86
CA ASP A 61 -27.66 -31.41 -29.45
C ASP A 61 -27.57 -30.24 -28.44
N GLY A 62 -27.66 -28.98 -28.88
CA GLY A 62 -27.62 -27.81 -28.01
C GLY A 62 -26.22 -27.50 -27.43
N ALA A 63 -25.14 -28.15 -27.89
CA ALA A 63 -23.78 -27.86 -27.51
C ALA A 63 -23.25 -26.67 -28.31
N ILE A 64 -22.64 -25.74 -27.64
CA ILE A 64 -22.00 -24.58 -28.25
C ILE A 64 -20.56 -24.96 -28.63
N LEU A 65 -20.30 -25.11 -29.93
CA LEU A 65 -18.96 -25.36 -30.46
C LEU A 65 -18.32 -24.04 -30.89
N TYR A 66 -17.27 -23.63 -30.17
CA TYR A 66 -16.37 -22.59 -30.62
C TYR A 66 -15.38 -23.16 -31.61
N SER A 67 -15.17 -22.54 -32.77
CA SER A 67 -14.00 -22.88 -33.59
C SER A 67 -12.74 -22.54 -32.81
N GLN A 68 -11.71 -23.37 -32.88
CA GLN A 68 -10.42 -23.08 -32.24
C GLN A 68 -9.86 -21.73 -32.64
N ASP A 69 -10.09 -21.29 -33.87
CA ASP A 69 -9.64 -20.00 -34.38
C ASP A 69 -10.37 -18.81 -33.75
N ALA A 70 -11.67 -18.95 -33.49
CA ALA A 70 -12.44 -17.93 -32.77
C ALA A 70 -11.98 -17.79 -31.31
N ILE A 71 -11.66 -18.90 -30.65
CA ILE A 71 -11.12 -18.93 -29.30
C ILE A 71 -9.74 -18.25 -29.27
N LYS A 72 -8.85 -18.55 -30.22
CA LYS A 72 -7.54 -17.90 -30.35
C LYS A 72 -7.66 -16.41 -30.60
N LEU A 73 -8.54 -15.98 -31.52
CA LEU A 73 -8.79 -14.57 -31.81
C LEU A 73 -9.26 -13.82 -30.57
N SER A 74 -10.19 -14.41 -29.80
CA SER A 74 -10.62 -13.85 -28.51
C SER A 74 -9.45 -13.72 -27.52
N GLY A 75 -8.54 -14.70 -27.45
CA GLY A 75 -7.34 -14.65 -26.63
C GLY A 75 -6.45 -13.45 -26.99
N TYR A 76 -6.19 -13.22 -28.28
CA TYR A 76 -5.41 -12.05 -28.74
C TYR A 76 -6.10 -10.71 -28.45
N GLN A 77 -7.43 -10.66 -28.50
CA GLN A 77 -8.19 -9.47 -28.11
C GLN A 77 -8.05 -9.17 -26.61
N TYR A 78 -8.11 -10.19 -25.75
CA TYR A 78 -7.89 -10.03 -24.32
C TYR A 78 -6.46 -9.58 -23.99
N CYS A 79 -5.45 -10.06 -24.70
CA CYS A 79 -4.08 -9.53 -24.60
C CYS A 79 -4.03 -8.03 -24.90
N SER A 80 -4.64 -7.60 -26.00
CA SER A 80 -4.69 -6.18 -26.36
C SER A 80 -5.44 -5.32 -25.32
N GLN A 81 -6.52 -5.84 -24.74
CA GLN A 81 -7.28 -5.16 -23.70
C GLN A 81 -6.52 -5.07 -22.36
N ALA A 82 -5.77 -6.10 -22.00
CA ALA A 82 -5.10 -6.19 -20.70
C ALA A 82 -4.14 -5.02 -20.47
N VAL A 83 -3.27 -4.75 -21.43
CA VAL A 83 -2.29 -3.65 -21.34
C VAL A 83 -2.99 -2.29 -21.37
N ALA A 84 -4.01 -2.11 -22.24
CA ALA A 84 -4.78 -0.87 -22.31
C ALA A 84 -5.53 -0.56 -21.01
N LEU A 85 -6.09 -1.57 -20.35
CA LEU A 85 -6.73 -1.43 -19.04
C LEU A 85 -5.72 -1.04 -17.96
N ALA A 86 -4.55 -1.67 -17.95
CA ALA A 86 -3.49 -1.32 -16.99
C ALA A 86 -2.97 0.12 -17.22
N GLU A 87 -2.83 0.54 -18.46
CA GLU A 87 -2.48 1.93 -18.84
C GLU A 87 -3.55 2.93 -18.39
N ALA A 88 -4.82 2.53 -18.38
CA ALA A 88 -5.93 3.31 -17.83
C ALA A 88 -6.00 3.29 -16.30
N GLY A 89 -5.16 2.50 -15.62
CA GLY A 89 -5.14 2.35 -14.15
C GLY A 89 -6.10 1.29 -13.61
N ASP A 90 -6.80 0.55 -14.47
CA ASP A 90 -7.64 -0.58 -14.06
C ASP A 90 -6.86 -1.90 -14.11
N PHE A 91 -5.90 -2.04 -13.21
CA PHE A 91 -5.02 -3.20 -13.15
C PHE A 91 -5.77 -4.51 -12.92
N ARG A 92 -6.86 -4.45 -12.15
CA ARG A 92 -7.69 -5.62 -11.86
C ARG A 92 -8.33 -6.20 -13.11
N GLN A 93 -8.94 -5.36 -13.92
CA GLN A 93 -9.51 -5.80 -15.19
C GLN A 93 -8.40 -6.19 -16.17
N GLY A 94 -7.25 -5.50 -16.12
CA GLY A 94 -6.06 -5.87 -16.88
C GLY A 94 -5.57 -7.29 -16.56
N VAL A 95 -5.42 -7.63 -15.28
CA VAL A 95 -5.04 -8.99 -14.85
C VAL A 95 -6.11 -10.01 -15.29
N ARG A 96 -7.41 -9.70 -15.10
CA ARG A 96 -8.51 -10.61 -15.53
C ARG A 96 -8.47 -10.87 -17.03
N ALA A 97 -8.28 -9.84 -17.84
CA ALA A 97 -8.19 -9.96 -19.28
C ALA A 97 -6.99 -10.83 -19.68
N ALA A 98 -5.79 -10.55 -19.16
CA ALA A 98 -4.59 -11.33 -19.48
C ALA A 98 -4.68 -12.78 -18.98
N SER A 99 -5.25 -13.01 -17.79
CA SER A 99 -5.48 -14.37 -17.27
C SER A 99 -6.47 -15.15 -18.13
N LYS A 100 -7.51 -14.48 -18.64
CA LYS A 100 -8.46 -15.09 -19.58
C LYS A 100 -7.80 -15.42 -20.91
N ALA A 101 -6.91 -14.53 -21.42
CA ALA A 101 -6.10 -14.82 -22.60
C ALA A 101 -5.22 -16.07 -22.38
N LEU A 102 -4.56 -16.19 -21.23
CA LEU A 102 -3.73 -17.34 -20.88
C LEU A 102 -4.55 -18.63 -20.78
N HIS A 103 -5.74 -18.56 -20.19
CA HIS A 103 -6.65 -19.71 -20.16
C HIS A 103 -7.05 -20.18 -21.58
N LEU A 104 -7.42 -19.25 -22.47
CA LEU A 104 -7.77 -19.57 -23.84
C LEU A 104 -6.56 -20.11 -24.63
N ALA A 105 -5.35 -19.56 -24.38
CA ALA A 105 -4.10 -20.03 -24.96
C ALA A 105 -3.81 -21.49 -24.60
N ASN A 106 -3.97 -21.85 -23.35
CA ASN A 106 -3.80 -23.22 -22.85
C ASN A 106 -4.87 -24.17 -23.43
N THR A 107 -6.11 -23.71 -23.52
CA THR A 107 -7.22 -24.49 -24.12
C THR A 107 -6.98 -24.81 -25.58
N THR A 108 -6.38 -23.88 -26.32
CA THR A 108 -6.10 -24.03 -27.76
C THR A 108 -4.70 -24.57 -28.07
N ASN A 109 -3.88 -24.84 -27.05
CA ASN A 109 -2.48 -25.23 -27.18
C ASN A 109 -1.69 -24.31 -28.14
N ASP A 110 -1.93 -22.98 -28.06
CA ASP A 110 -1.24 -21.98 -28.88
C ASP A 110 -0.05 -21.38 -28.13
N PRO A 111 1.19 -21.81 -28.36
CA PRO A 111 2.37 -21.35 -27.63
C PRO A 111 2.66 -19.86 -27.85
N THR A 112 2.31 -19.31 -29.01
CA THR A 112 2.47 -17.88 -29.28
C THR A 112 1.52 -17.05 -28.42
N LEU A 113 0.27 -17.48 -28.28
CA LEU A 113 -0.70 -16.81 -27.41
C LEU A 113 -0.34 -16.97 -25.93
N VAL A 114 0.22 -18.14 -25.53
CA VAL A 114 0.78 -18.33 -24.17
C VAL A 114 1.89 -17.32 -23.89
N ALA A 115 2.83 -17.16 -24.84
CA ALA A 115 3.91 -16.16 -24.70
C ALA A 115 3.37 -14.73 -24.55
N TYR A 116 2.38 -14.35 -25.38
CA TYR A 116 1.78 -13.00 -25.32
C TYR A 116 1.00 -12.77 -24.03
N ALA A 117 0.20 -13.73 -23.60
CA ALA A 117 -0.58 -13.60 -22.35
C ALA A 117 0.32 -13.45 -21.12
N ASN A 118 1.39 -14.24 -21.03
CA ASN A 118 2.38 -14.10 -19.95
C ASN A 118 3.13 -12.77 -20.03
N ARG A 119 3.54 -12.30 -21.22
CA ARG A 119 4.13 -10.97 -21.41
C ARG A 119 3.20 -9.87 -20.89
N ASP A 120 1.90 -9.95 -21.21
CA ASP A 120 0.93 -8.93 -20.83
C ASP A 120 0.61 -8.98 -19.35
N LEU A 121 0.55 -10.18 -18.74
CA LEU A 121 0.52 -10.33 -17.28
C LEU A 121 1.74 -9.66 -16.63
N ALA A 122 2.94 -9.90 -17.17
CA ALA A 122 4.16 -9.26 -16.67
C ALA A 122 4.08 -7.73 -16.71
N ILE A 123 3.59 -7.17 -17.81
CA ILE A 123 3.40 -5.73 -17.98
C ILE A 123 2.38 -5.19 -16.96
N VAL A 124 1.22 -5.83 -16.84
CA VAL A 124 0.15 -5.40 -15.91
C VAL A 124 0.64 -5.47 -14.45
N TYR A 125 1.31 -6.55 -14.06
CA TYR A 125 1.89 -6.67 -12.72
C TYR A 125 3.02 -5.68 -12.47
N SER A 126 3.82 -5.34 -13.48
CA SER A 126 4.82 -4.27 -13.35
C SER A 126 4.16 -2.91 -13.08
N TYR A 127 3.07 -2.58 -13.76
CA TYR A 127 2.32 -1.35 -13.53
C TYR A 127 1.69 -1.28 -12.14
N SER A 128 1.13 -2.39 -11.65
CA SER A 128 0.56 -2.46 -10.32
C SER A 128 1.61 -2.54 -9.18
N GLY A 129 2.90 -2.60 -9.51
CA GLY A 129 3.98 -2.68 -8.54
C GLY A 129 4.20 -4.06 -7.90
N GLN A 130 3.60 -5.10 -8.46
CA GLN A 130 3.76 -6.49 -8.02
C GLN A 130 5.00 -7.11 -8.69
N LEU A 131 6.19 -6.72 -8.20
CA LEU A 131 7.45 -6.95 -8.88
C LEU A 131 7.80 -8.44 -9.05
N GLU A 132 7.50 -9.26 -8.05
CA GLU A 132 7.78 -10.70 -8.06
C GLU A 132 6.98 -11.41 -9.16
N LYS A 133 5.67 -11.12 -9.25
CA LYS A 133 4.81 -11.64 -10.31
C LYS A 133 5.18 -11.10 -11.69
N ALA A 134 5.51 -9.80 -11.78
CA ALA A 134 5.95 -9.21 -13.02
C ALA A 134 7.18 -9.94 -13.58
N GLU A 135 8.16 -10.23 -12.73
CA GLU A 135 9.37 -10.97 -13.13
C GLU A 135 9.06 -12.43 -13.47
N GLU A 136 8.22 -13.11 -12.67
CA GLU A 136 7.80 -14.50 -12.91
C GLU A 136 7.15 -14.64 -14.28
N PHE A 137 6.14 -13.83 -14.58
CA PHE A 137 5.44 -13.88 -15.86
C PHE A 137 6.31 -13.41 -17.04
N ALA A 138 7.23 -12.46 -16.84
CA ALA A 138 8.18 -12.08 -17.87
C ALA A 138 9.12 -13.26 -18.23
N ARG A 139 9.65 -13.97 -17.23
CA ARG A 139 10.47 -15.17 -17.43
C ARG A 139 9.68 -16.31 -18.06
N GLU A 140 8.40 -16.48 -17.67
CA GLU A 140 7.53 -17.49 -18.27
C GLU A 140 7.25 -17.19 -19.74
N ALA A 141 6.98 -15.92 -20.09
CA ALA A 141 6.78 -15.51 -21.50
C ALA A 141 7.98 -15.90 -22.38
N LEU A 142 9.21 -15.78 -21.85
CA LEU A 142 10.46 -16.12 -22.58
C LEU A 142 10.66 -17.62 -22.79
N ARG A 143 9.95 -18.50 -22.08
CA ARG A 143 10.04 -19.97 -22.25
C ARG A 143 9.23 -20.48 -23.44
N HIS A 144 8.31 -19.69 -23.96
CA HIS A 144 7.39 -20.09 -25.01
C HIS A 144 7.77 -19.51 -26.38
N PRO A 145 7.75 -20.29 -27.46
CA PRO A 145 8.02 -19.80 -28.80
C PRO A 145 6.89 -18.87 -29.29
N ALA A 146 7.27 -17.81 -29.97
CA ALA A 146 6.32 -16.87 -30.57
C ALA A 146 6.59 -16.73 -32.07
N LYS A 147 5.53 -16.50 -32.85
CA LYS A 147 5.62 -16.24 -34.30
C LYS A 147 6.49 -15.03 -34.64
N ASP A 148 6.39 -13.98 -33.79
CA ASP A 148 7.29 -12.82 -33.82
C ASP A 148 7.98 -12.69 -32.45
N PRO A 149 9.20 -13.23 -32.29
CA PRO A 149 9.93 -13.19 -31.03
C PRO A 149 10.17 -11.77 -30.51
N LYS A 150 10.32 -10.76 -31.39
CA LYS A 150 10.54 -9.37 -30.97
C LYS A 150 9.34 -8.76 -30.24
N LEU A 151 8.14 -9.28 -30.46
CA LEU A 151 6.95 -8.84 -29.73
C LEU A 151 6.87 -9.42 -28.30
N VAL A 152 7.74 -10.39 -27.96
CA VAL A 152 7.80 -11.00 -26.63
C VAL A 152 9.11 -10.67 -25.93
N ILE A 153 10.25 -10.93 -26.56
CA ILE A 153 11.56 -10.85 -25.93
C ILE A 153 11.86 -9.42 -25.46
N GLY A 154 11.70 -8.42 -26.36
CA GLY A 154 11.95 -7.02 -26.01
C GLY A 154 11.10 -6.55 -24.83
N PRO A 155 9.76 -6.65 -24.88
CA PRO A 155 8.89 -6.28 -23.77
C PRO A 155 9.15 -7.06 -22.47
N ALA A 156 9.40 -8.39 -22.53
CA ALA A 156 9.65 -9.19 -21.35
C ALA A 156 10.95 -8.77 -20.63
N TYR A 157 12.06 -8.60 -21.38
CA TYR A 157 13.31 -8.10 -20.80
C TYR A 157 13.20 -6.65 -20.32
N LYS A 158 12.37 -5.83 -20.96
CA LYS A 158 12.08 -4.50 -20.43
C LYS A 158 11.40 -4.57 -19.07
N VAL A 159 10.43 -5.46 -18.89
CA VAL A 159 9.79 -5.66 -17.57
C VAL A 159 10.81 -6.14 -16.53
N VAL A 160 11.70 -7.07 -16.87
CA VAL A 160 12.78 -7.50 -15.97
C VAL A 160 13.66 -6.31 -15.57
N GLY A 161 14.07 -5.47 -16.53
CA GLY A 161 14.83 -4.25 -16.26
C GLY A 161 14.05 -3.25 -15.38
N ASP A 162 12.75 -3.08 -15.62
CA ASP A 162 11.89 -2.23 -14.77
C ASP A 162 11.84 -2.74 -13.31
N VAL A 163 11.72 -4.06 -13.12
CA VAL A 163 11.76 -4.70 -11.79
C VAL A 163 13.10 -4.48 -11.10
N GLN A 164 14.20 -4.70 -11.83
CA GLN A 164 15.56 -4.49 -11.31
C GLN A 164 15.80 -3.03 -10.93
N THR A 165 15.37 -2.08 -11.78
CA THR A 165 15.43 -0.64 -11.48
C THR A 165 14.69 -0.30 -10.18
N ARG A 166 13.50 -0.85 -9.98
CA ARG A 166 12.70 -0.60 -8.76
C ARG A 166 13.28 -1.25 -7.51
N ARG A 167 14.10 -2.30 -7.66
CA ARG A 167 14.88 -2.92 -6.58
C ARG A 167 16.21 -2.23 -6.32
N GLY A 168 16.59 -1.23 -7.15
CA GLY A 168 17.89 -0.55 -7.06
C GLY A 168 19.05 -1.30 -7.72
N ASP A 169 18.77 -2.43 -8.39
CA ASP A 169 19.78 -3.16 -9.18
C ASP A 169 19.92 -2.50 -10.57
N TYR A 170 20.53 -1.34 -10.60
CA TYR A 170 20.70 -0.58 -11.83
C TYR A 170 21.66 -1.25 -12.82
N ALA A 171 22.66 -1.95 -12.32
CA ALA A 171 23.60 -2.67 -13.19
C ALA A 171 22.92 -3.84 -13.91
N GLY A 172 22.13 -4.63 -13.19
CA GLY A 172 21.28 -5.67 -13.79
C GLY A 172 20.25 -5.08 -14.75
N ALA A 173 19.62 -3.97 -14.40
CA ALA A 173 18.65 -3.28 -15.25
C ALA A 173 19.26 -2.86 -16.59
N VAL A 174 20.48 -2.32 -16.61
CA VAL A 174 21.20 -1.96 -17.86
C VAL A 174 21.34 -3.19 -18.76
N LEU A 175 21.77 -4.33 -18.22
CA LEU A 175 21.91 -5.58 -19.00
C LEU A 175 20.59 -6.06 -19.58
N SER A 176 19.52 -5.98 -18.80
CA SER A 176 18.18 -6.36 -19.24
C SER A 176 17.64 -5.43 -20.30
N TYR A 177 17.85 -4.12 -20.15
CA TYR A 177 17.43 -3.15 -21.20
C TYR A 177 18.27 -3.25 -22.47
N ASP A 178 19.57 -3.58 -22.40
CA ASP A 178 20.39 -3.84 -23.57
C ASP A 178 19.86 -5.06 -24.34
N THR A 179 19.50 -6.11 -23.63
CA THR A 179 18.88 -7.30 -24.23
C THR A 179 17.52 -6.95 -24.84
N ALA A 180 16.72 -6.16 -24.14
CA ALA A 180 15.44 -5.67 -24.63
C ALA A 180 15.62 -4.84 -25.91
N LEU A 181 16.59 -3.94 -25.93
CA LEU A 181 16.88 -3.06 -27.08
C LEU A 181 17.28 -3.85 -28.34
N ALA A 182 18.17 -4.83 -28.16
CA ALA A 182 18.61 -5.72 -29.25
C ALA A 182 17.46 -6.55 -29.85
N ASN A 183 16.41 -6.82 -29.08
CA ASN A 183 15.28 -7.66 -29.45
C ASN A 183 13.96 -6.86 -29.55
N SER A 184 14.00 -5.55 -29.67
CA SER A 184 12.81 -4.72 -29.80
C SER A 184 12.43 -4.46 -31.26
N SER A 185 11.13 -4.33 -31.51
CA SER A 185 10.65 -3.78 -32.78
C SER A 185 11.00 -2.30 -32.84
N PRO A 186 11.17 -1.71 -34.07
CA PRO A 186 11.45 -0.28 -34.23
C PRO A 186 10.48 0.63 -33.48
N ARG A 187 9.26 0.16 -33.31
CA ARG A 187 8.17 0.85 -32.63
C ARG A 187 8.32 0.85 -31.11
N TYR A 188 8.97 -0.17 -30.56
CA TYR A 188 9.18 -0.34 -29.11
C TYR A 188 10.54 0.20 -28.65
N THR A 189 11.47 0.37 -29.59
CA THR A 189 12.85 0.85 -29.34
C THR A 189 12.92 2.13 -28.50
N PRO A 190 12.19 3.23 -28.83
CA PRO A 190 12.29 4.47 -28.07
C PRO A 190 11.95 4.32 -26.58
N LEU A 191 11.01 3.42 -26.27
CA LEU A 191 10.59 3.11 -24.92
C LEU A 191 11.72 2.46 -24.12
N VAL A 192 12.38 1.47 -24.73
CA VAL A 192 13.51 0.77 -24.09
C VAL A 192 14.70 1.71 -23.93
N GLN A 193 15.01 2.53 -24.96
CA GLN A 193 16.09 3.52 -24.90
C GLN A 193 15.90 4.48 -23.71
N ALA A 194 14.71 4.99 -23.51
CA ALA A 194 14.42 5.90 -22.42
C ALA A 194 14.60 5.24 -21.03
N SER A 195 14.18 3.97 -20.86
CA SER A 195 14.43 3.22 -19.63
C SER A 195 15.93 2.96 -19.41
N LEU A 196 16.65 2.61 -20.49
CA LEU A 196 18.10 2.39 -20.45
C LEU A 196 18.86 3.65 -20.06
N VAL A 197 18.51 4.81 -20.63
CA VAL A 197 19.13 6.11 -20.25
C VAL A 197 18.98 6.35 -18.74
N ASN A 198 17.79 6.14 -18.20
CA ASN A 198 17.56 6.31 -16.75
C ASN A 198 18.39 5.33 -15.92
N ALA A 199 18.45 4.05 -16.29
CA ALA A 199 19.27 3.06 -15.57
C ALA A 199 20.76 3.38 -15.67
N LEU A 200 21.25 3.85 -16.83
CA LEU A 200 22.61 4.30 -17.02
C LEU A 200 22.97 5.50 -16.12
N ILE A 201 22.06 6.47 -15.98
CA ILE A 201 22.25 7.61 -15.08
C ILE A 201 22.35 7.11 -13.62
N GLU A 202 21.45 6.24 -13.19
CA GLU A 202 21.44 5.73 -11.80
C GLU A 202 22.61 4.79 -11.50
N SER A 203 23.11 4.05 -12.50
CA SER A 203 24.33 3.23 -12.35
C SER A 203 25.64 4.03 -12.42
N GLY A 204 25.56 5.35 -12.64
CA GLY A 204 26.73 6.22 -12.78
C GLY A 204 27.40 6.20 -14.16
N ASN A 205 26.88 5.46 -15.13
CA ASN A 205 27.42 5.39 -16.49
C ASN A 205 26.90 6.57 -17.35
N THR A 206 27.27 7.78 -16.93
CA THR A 206 26.76 9.03 -17.53
C THR A 206 27.24 9.24 -18.95
N GLU A 207 28.43 8.75 -19.32
CA GLU A 207 28.97 8.88 -20.68
C GLU A 207 28.11 8.13 -21.69
N ARG A 208 27.80 6.87 -21.38
CA ARG A 208 26.92 6.06 -22.24
C ARG A 208 25.49 6.61 -22.29
N ALA A 209 25.00 7.13 -21.15
CA ALA A 209 23.68 7.80 -21.08
C ALA A 209 23.65 9.01 -22.03
N ARG A 210 24.71 9.84 -22.04
CA ARG A 210 24.84 11.00 -22.93
C ARG A 210 24.86 10.59 -24.39
N GLN A 211 25.68 9.59 -24.74
CA GLN A 211 25.77 9.08 -26.11
C GLN A 211 24.40 8.58 -26.59
N LEU A 212 23.73 7.73 -25.81
CA LEU A 212 22.41 7.21 -26.18
C LEU A 212 21.38 8.34 -26.32
N LEU A 213 21.33 9.27 -25.37
CA LEU A 213 20.40 10.39 -25.37
C LEU A 213 20.62 11.33 -26.57
N SER A 214 21.87 11.49 -27.05
CA SER A 214 22.20 12.30 -28.23
C SER A 214 21.69 11.71 -29.56
N THR A 215 21.46 10.38 -29.60
CA THR A 215 20.94 9.67 -30.77
C THR A 215 19.41 9.61 -30.81
N MET A 216 18.73 9.95 -29.72
CA MET A 216 17.28 9.91 -29.59
C MET A 216 16.67 11.17 -30.21
N GLU A 217 15.61 10.99 -31.01
CA GLU A 217 14.83 12.12 -31.52
C GLU A 217 14.03 12.80 -30.42
N VAL A 218 14.01 14.13 -30.42
CA VAL A 218 13.14 14.90 -29.50
C VAL A 218 11.68 14.64 -29.88
N PRO A 219 10.85 14.18 -28.95
CA PRO A 219 9.45 13.89 -29.24
C PRO A 219 8.68 15.13 -29.73
N LYS A 220 7.80 14.97 -30.69
CA LYS A 220 6.93 16.06 -31.20
C LYS A 220 5.81 16.43 -30.21
N ASP A 221 5.40 15.50 -29.39
CA ASP A 221 4.42 15.77 -28.33
C ASP A 221 5.02 16.64 -27.23
N PRO A 222 4.40 17.79 -26.85
CA PRO A 222 4.98 18.71 -25.89
C PRO A 222 5.24 18.10 -24.52
N SER A 223 4.40 17.17 -24.07
CA SER A 223 4.54 16.49 -22.79
C SER A 223 5.77 15.57 -22.78
N LEU A 224 5.94 14.80 -23.87
CA LEU A 224 7.10 13.92 -24.06
C LEU A 224 8.40 14.73 -24.24
N ALA A 225 8.33 15.87 -24.95
CA ALA A 225 9.46 16.78 -25.08
C ALA A 225 9.89 17.35 -23.73
N ALA A 226 8.95 17.73 -22.87
CA ALA A 226 9.25 18.20 -21.51
C ALA A 226 9.91 17.11 -20.65
N GLN A 227 9.49 15.86 -20.80
CA GLN A 227 10.11 14.72 -20.12
C GLN A 227 11.51 14.44 -20.64
N PHE A 228 11.71 14.54 -21.94
CA PHE A 228 13.03 14.41 -22.55
C PHE A 228 14.01 15.48 -22.03
N GLU A 229 13.58 16.75 -21.95
CA GLU A 229 14.37 17.83 -21.38
C GLU A 229 14.62 17.59 -19.87
N ARG A 230 13.66 17.05 -19.13
CA ARG A 230 13.88 16.64 -17.72
C ARG A 230 14.95 15.57 -17.60
N THR A 231 14.99 14.57 -18.51
CA THR A 231 16.02 13.53 -18.52
C THR A 231 17.40 14.12 -18.79
N LYS A 232 17.50 15.09 -19.71
CA LYS A 232 18.76 15.84 -19.94
C LYS A 232 19.21 16.58 -18.67
N ALA A 233 18.29 17.27 -18.00
CA ALA A 233 18.60 17.96 -16.76
C ALA A 233 19.07 16.99 -15.65
N ARG A 234 18.47 15.78 -15.57
CA ARG A 234 18.90 14.72 -14.67
C ARG A 234 20.31 14.22 -14.98
N LEU A 235 20.65 14.07 -16.26
CA LEU A 235 21.99 13.71 -16.71
C LEU A 235 23.00 14.77 -16.31
N LEU A 236 22.72 16.07 -16.53
CA LEU A 236 23.59 17.17 -16.09
C LEU A 236 23.87 17.11 -14.58
N LEU A 237 22.87 16.81 -13.77
CA LEU A 237 23.06 16.66 -12.33
C LEU A 237 23.96 15.46 -12.00
N ALA A 238 23.79 14.34 -12.68
CA ALA A 238 24.63 13.14 -12.52
C ALA A 238 26.08 13.37 -13.01
N GLU A 239 26.28 14.29 -13.95
CA GLU A 239 27.60 14.75 -14.43
C GLU A 239 28.25 15.77 -13.50
N ASN A 240 27.68 16.02 -12.32
CA ASN A 240 28.15 17.04 -11.37
C ASN A 240 28.15 18.48 -11.96
N LYS A 241 27.12 18.78 -12.77
CA LYS A 241 26.84 20.12 -13.33
C LYS A 241 25.57 20.71 -12.72
N PRO A 242 25.54 20.96 -11.39
CA PRO A 242 24.29 21.27 -10.70
C PRO A 242 23.70 22.62 -11.11
N GLN A 243 24.51 23.60 -11.50
CA GLN A 243 24.00 24.90 -11.96
C GLN A 243 23.27 24.77 -13.29
N GLU A 244 23.86 24.06 -14.26
CA GLU A 244 23.23 23.84 -15.58
C GLU A 244 21.96 23.01 -15.46
N ALA A 245 21.99 22.00 -14.57
CA ALA A 245 20.82 21.18 -14.24
C ALA A 245 19.69 22.02 -13.65
N ARG A 246 20.03 22.89 -12.67
CA ARG A 246 19.09 23.81 -12.04
C ARG A 246 18.40 24.69 -13.06
N ASP A 247 19.19 25.32 -13.96
CA ASP A 247 18.65 26.21 -14.99
C ASP A 247 17.76 25.46 -15.99
N ALA A 248 18.11 24.23 -16.32
CA ALA A 248 17.27 23.35 -17.17
C ALA A 248 15.96 22.99 -16.49
N TYR A 249 15.98 22.57 -15.23
CA TYR A 249 14.78 22.30 -14.45
C TYR A 249 13.93 23.55 -14.24
N GLN A 250 14.56 24.71 -13.97
CA GLN A 250 13.86 25.98 -13.75
C GLN A 250 13.00 26.37 -14.96
N ARG A 251 13.45 26.12 -16.18
CA ARG A 251 12.64 26.35 -17.40
C ARG A 251 11.37 25.52 -17.42
N LEU A 252 11.40 24.29 -16.89
CA LEU A 252 10.28 23.39 -16.84
C LEU A 252 9.26 23.72 -15.73
N THR A 253 9.63 24.51 -14.72
CA THR A 253 8.73 24.91 -13.64
C THR A 253 7.58 25.81 -14.11
N SER A 254 7.73 26.47 -15.26
CA SER A 254 6.71 27.31 -15.86
C SER A 254 5.86 26.58 -16.92
N TYR A 255 6.01 25.27 -17.05
CA TYR A 255 5.29 24.47 -18.03
C TYR A 255 3.76 24.50 -17.81
N LYS A 256 3.01 24.86 -18.86
CA LYS A 256 1.57 25.11 -18.79
C LYS A 256 0.73 24.23 -19.73
N SER A 257 1.37 23.46 -20.61
CA SER A 257 0.66 22.75 -21.67
C SER A 257 0.07 21.41 -21.20
N GLY A 258 -1.22 21.21 -21.48
CA GLY A 258 -1.91 19.93 -21.32
C GLY A 258 -2.27 19.53 -19.88
N ALA A 259 -2.89 18.36 -19.76
CA ALA A 259 -3.34 17.79 -18.49
C ALA A 259 -2.18 17.45 -17.53
N ASP A 260 -0.97 17.28 -18.08
CA ASP A 260 0.22 16.83 -17.35
C ASP A 260 1.07 17.99 -16.82
N ALA A 261 0.63 19.24 -17.01
CA ALA A 261 1.42 20.41 -16.62
C ALA A 261 1.83 20.40 -15.15
N GLN A 262 0.92 20.02 -14.25
CA GLN A 262 1.20 19.91 -12.81
C GLN A 262 2.22 18.82 -12.51
N TYR A 263 2.12 17.67 -13.17
CA TYR A 263 3.07 16.57 -13.01
C TYR A 263 4.48 16.97 -13.51
N THR A 264 4.57 17.64 -14.66
CA THR A 264 5.83 18.14 -15.18
C THR A 264 6.47 19.16 -14.24
N ARG A 265 5.70 20.14 -13.73
CA ARG A 265 6.18 21.15 -12.78
C ARG A 265 6.63 20.54 -11.46
N MET A 266 5.87 19.58 -10.93
CA MET A 266 6.21 18.86 -9.70
C MET A 266 7.63 18.26 -9.79
N TRP A 267 7.92 17.51 -10.85
CA TRP A 267 9.23 16.92 -11.05
C TRP A 267 10.31 17.95 -11.39
N ALA A 268 9.94 19.06 -12.03
CA ALA A 268 10.87 20.16 -12.29
C ALA A 268 11.28 20.84 -10.99
N TRP A 269 10.34 21.14 -10.10
CA TRP A 269 10.64 21.70 -8.78
C TRP A 269 11.45 20.73 -7.92
N ASP A 270 11.18 19.42 -7.97
CA ASP A 270 12.04 18.42 -7.34
C ASP A 270 13.47 18.42 -7.90
N GLY A 271 13.60 18.56 -9.22
CA GLY A 271 14.89 18.69 -9.88
C GLY A 271 15.65 19.96 -9.46
N VAL A 272 14.96 21.10 -9.32
CA VAL A 272 15.53 22.34 -8.77
C VAL A 272 16.03 22.08 -7.35
N ALA A 273 15.21 21.47 -6.48
CA ALA A 273 15.61 21.15 -5.10
C ALA A 273 16.86 20.28 -5.05
N ARG A 274 16.93 19.24 -5.87
CA ARG A 274 18.13 18.37 -5.98
C ARG A 274 19.37 19.15 -6.42
N SER A 275 19.20 20.05 -7.36
CA SER A 275 20.30 20.90 -7.85
C SER A 275 20.79 21.89 -6.76
N ASP A 276 19.83 22.50 -6.04
CA ASP A 276 20.15 23.41 -4.92
C ASP A 276 20.83 22.66 -3.76
N ILE A 277 20.47 21.39 -3.49
CA ILE A 277 21.20 20.52 -2.54
C ILE A 277 22.65 20.35 -2.99
N ALA A 278 22.86 20.01 -4.26
CA ALA A 278 24.22 19.81 -4.80
C ALA A 278 25.06 21.10 -4.79
N LEU A 279 24.41 22.26 -4.85
CA LEU A 279 25.04 23.59 -4.71
C LEU A 279 25.24 24.02 -3.23
N GLY A 280 24.80 23.20 -2.25
CA GLY A 280 24.86 23.54 -0.83
C GLY A 280 23.81 24.57 -0.38
N GLN A 281 22.84 24.93 -1.21
CA GLN A 281 21.82 25.95 -0.98
C GLN A 281 20.58 25.36 -0.29
N LYS A 282 20.72 24.92 0.97
CA LYS A 282 19.69 24.15 1.69
C LYS A 282 18.34 24.87 1.79
N GLN A 283 18.33 26.19 2.03
CA GLN A 283 17.07 26.95 2.14
C GLN A 283 16.36 27.04 0.78
N ALA A 284 17.07 27.32 -0.31
CA ALA A 284 16.51 27.34 -1.65
C ALA A 284 15.94 25.96 -2.04
N ALA A 285 16.65 24.88 -1.67
CA ALA A 285 16.19 23.52 -1.86
C ALA A 285 14.88 23.23 -1.08
N ALA A 286 14.75 23.70 0.15
CA ALA A 286 13.54 23.57 0.95
C ALA A 286 12.36 24.33 0.31
N ASP A 287 12.60 25.54 -0.19
CA ASP A 287 11.59 26.36 -0.88
C ASP A 287 11.14 25.69 -2.19
N ALA A 288 12.06 25.14 -2.97
CA ALA A 288 11.76 24.40 -4.19
C ALA A 288 10.96 23.10 -3.87
N SER A 289 11.34 22.39 -2.81
CA SER A 289 10.59 21.20 -2.34
C SER A 289 9.16 21.54 -1.91
N SER A 290 8.94 22.70 -1.25
CA SER A 290 7.59 23.17 -0.91
C SER A 290 6.71 23.34 -2.15
N ARG A 291 7.26 23.93 -3.21
CA ARG A 291 6.54 24.09 -4.49
C ARG A 291 6.26 22.75 -5.18
N ALA A 292 7.21 21.82 -5.15
CA ALA A 292 6.99 20.47 -5.64
C ALA A 292 5.80 19.79 -4.91
N LEU A 293 5.75 19.91 -3.58
CA LEU A 293 4.69 19.34 -2.74
C LEU A 293 3.31 19.96 -2.99
N GLN A 294 3.22 21.25 -3.37
CA GLN A 294 1.96 21.87 -3.77
C GLN A 294 1.40 21.23 -5.05
N ASP A 295 2.25 21.00 -6.05
CA ASP A 295 1.86 20.30 -7.27
C ASP A 295 1.56 18.80 -7.02
N VAL A 296 2.23 18.13 -6.03
CA VAL A 296 1.92 16.75 -5.61
C VAL A 296 0.46 16.62 -5.17
N ASP A 297 -0.04 17.50 -4.31
CA ASP A 297 -1.42 17.44 -3.84
C ASP A 297 -2.41 17.64 -4.99
N ALA A 298 -2.12 18.55 -5.90
CA ALA A 298 -2.96 18.80 -7.08
C ALA A 298 -2.93 17.60 -8.07
N VAL A 299 -1.80 16.92 -8.20
CA VAL A 299 -1.69 15.69 -8.99
C VAL A 299 -2.50 14.57 -8.34
N ARG A 300 -2.35 14.36 -7.02
CA ARG A 300 -3.10 13.35 -6.26
C ARG A 300 -4.62 13.52 -6.37
N ALA A 301 -5.11 14.75 -6.32
CA ALA A 301 -6.55 15.05 -6.38
C ALA A 301 -7.20 14.62 -7.71
N LYS A 302 -6.43 14.45 -8.78
CA LYS A 302 -6.93 14.03 -10.09
C LYS A 302 -7.20 12.52 -10.19
N PHE A 303 -6.64 11.72 -9.32
CA PHE A 303 -6.76 10.26 -9.37
C PHE A 303 -7.87 9.75 -8.45
N ARG A 304 -8.81 8.98 -9.01
CA ARG A 304 -9.96 8.42 -8.28
C ARG A 304 -9.76 6.96 -7.90
N SER A 305 -8.96 6.19 -8.65
CA SER A 305 -8.69 4.78 -8.37
C SER A 305 -7.65 4.64 -7.26
N GLU A 306 -7.94 3.83 -6.26
CA GLU A 306 -7.04 3.55 -5.14
C GLU A 306 -5.78 2.79 -5.59
N GLU A 307 -5.92 1.85 -6.53
CA GLU A 307 -4.81 1.07 -7.09
C GLU A 307 -3.84 1.95 -7.86
N PHE A 308 -4.37 2.93 -8.58
CA PHE A 308 -3.57 3.92 -9.31
C PHE A 308 -2.81 4.85 -8.39
N LYS A 309 -3.46 5.27 -7.30
CA LYS A 309 -2.81 6.07 -6.26
C LYS A 309 -1.60 5.34 -5.69
N MET A 310 -1.66 4.01 -5.49
CA MET A 310 -0.54 3.23 -4.92
C MET A 310 0.72 3.24 -5.80
N GLY A 311 0.58 3.02 -7.11
CA GLY A 311 1.73 3.06 -8.03
C GLY A 311 2.39 4.42 -8.10
N LEU A 312 1.59 5.49 -8.23
CA LEU A 312 2.06 6.87 -8.25
C LEU A 312 2.73 7.29 -6.94
N PHE A 313 2.17 6.87 -5.79
CA PHE A 313 2.70 7.23 -4.48
C PHE A 313 4.11 6.69 -4.22
N SER A 314 4.44 5.55 -4.81
CA SER A 314 5.79 4.99 -4.75
C SER A 314 6.85 5.97 -5.27
N ASP A 315 6.59 6.62 -6.40
CA ASP A 315 7.54 7.55 -7.01
C ASP A 315 7.55 8.89 -6.28
N LEU A 316 6.38 9.33 -5.79
CA LEU A 316 6.25 10.56 -5.02
C LEU A 316 6.89 10.48 -3.64
N GLN A 317 7.06 9.29 -3.07
CA GLN A 317 7.68 9.12 -1.75
C GLN A 317 9.08 9.74 -1.69
N THR A 318 9.85 9.66 -2.77
CA THR A 318 11.19 10.26 -2.84
C THR A 318 11.18 11.79 -2.70
N ILE A 319 10.11 12.46 -3.17
CA ILE A 319 9.93 13.91 -3.01
C ILE A 319 9.65 14.22 -1.54
N PHE A 320 8.77 13.44 -0.89
CA PHE A 320 8.48 13.60 0.53
C PHE A 320 9.72 13.35 1.40
N ASP A 321 10.43 12.23 1.16
CA ASP A 321 11.65 11.87 1.90
C ASP A 321 12.67 13.02 1.83
N ARG A 322 12.89 13.56 0.63
CA ARG A 322 13.81 14.68 0.43
C ARG A 322 13.38 15.93 1.18
N ALA A 323 12.10 16.28 1.11
CA ALA A 323 11.56 17.42 1.81
C ALA A 323 11.65 17.27 3.34
N VAL A 324 11.30 16.08 3.88
CA VAL A 324 11.48 15.78 5.31
C VAL A 324 12.93 15.93 5.73
N GLY A 325 13.87 15.37 4.95
CA GLY A 325 15.31 15.51 5.22
C GLY A 325 15.76 16.96 5.24
N LEU A 326 15.39 17.73 4.21
CA LEU A 326 15.74 19.14 4.09
C LEU A 326 15.20 20.00 5.24
N TYR A 327 13.91 19.88 5.56
CA TYR A 327 13.31 20.62 6.66
C TYR A 327 13.92 20.23 8.01
N SER A 328 14.30 18.98 8.20
CA SER A 328 15.04 18.54 9.39
C SER A 328 16.43 19.17 9.45
N ASP A 329 17.15 19.23 8.32
CA ASP A 329 18.49 19.79 8.22
C ASP A 329 18.56 21.31 8.41
N VAL A 330 17.50 22.04 8.05
CA VAL A 330 17.39 23.49 8.29
C VAL A 330 16.75 23.81 9.65
N GLY A 331 16.53 22.81 10.51
CA GLY A 331 16.01 23.01 11.87
C GLY A 331 14.50 23.26 11.95
N SER A 332 13.76 23.04 10.88
CA SER A 332 12.28 23.25 10.81
C SER A 332 11.52 21.97 11.17
N ALA A 333 11.67 21.52 12.43
CA ALA A 333 11.09 20.25 12.91
C ALA A 333 9.57 20.11 12.69
N GLY A 334 8.81 21.20 12.87
CA GLY A 334 7.36 21.21 12.64
C GLY A 334 7.01 21.02 11.16
N GLN A 335 7.72 21.68 10.24
CA GLN A 335 7.50 21.51 8.81
C GLN A 335 7.91 20.10 8.33
N ALA A 336 9.03 19.58 8.85
CA ALA A 336 9.44 18.21 8.57
C ALA A 336 8.37 17.18 9.00
N LEU A 337 7.80 17.37 10.19
CA LEU A 337 6.71 16.54 10.70
C LEU A 337 5.43 16.66 9.84
N GLU A 338 5.05 17.89 9.45
CA GLU A 338 3.90 18.13 8.58
C GLU A 338 4.06 17.42 7.23
N VAL A 339 5.23 17.53 6.61
CA VAL A 339 5.53 16.86 5.34
C VAL A 339 5.51 15.34 5.50
N SER A 340 6.07 14.82 6.61
CA SER A 340 5.99 13.40 6.94
C SER A 340 4.54 12.93 7.04
N GLU A 341 3.65 13.69 7.68
CA GLU A 341 2.23 13.37 7.74
C GLU A 341 1.54 13.42 6.38
N ARG A 342 1.85 14.41 5.54
CA ARG A 342 1.29 14.51 4.18
C ARG A 342 1.67 13.33 3.29
N SER A 343 2.78 12.65 3.58
CA SER A 343 3.22 11.46 2.84
C SER A 343 2.41 10.20 3.17
N ARG A 344 1.60 10.20 4.26
CA ARG A 344 1.00 9.01 4.84
C ARG A 344 -0.51 8.91 4.65
N SER A 345 -0.99 7.69 4.59
CA SER A 345 -2.40 7.28 4.86
C SER A 345 -3.49 8.23 4.34
N ARG A 346 -3.25 8.94 3.24
CA ARG A 346 -4.19 9.95 2.73
C ARG A 346 -5.54 9.34 2.36
N ALA A 347 -5.52 8.20 1.70
CA ALA A 347 -6.73 7.51 1.32
C ALA A 347 -7.54 7.02 2.53
N LEU A 348 -6.85 6.57 3.59
CA LEU A 348 -7.48 6.22 4.85
C LEU A 348 -8.06 7.47 5.56
N LEU A 349 -7.32 8.58 5.56
CA LEU A 349 -7.79 9.83 6.15
C LEU A 349 -9.08 10.34 5.47
N ASP A 350 -9.13 10.30 4.15
CA ASP A 350 -10.30 10.70 3.37
C ASP A 350 -11.51 9.80 3.67
N ALA A 351 -11.29 8.50 3.85
CA ALA A 351 -12.33 7.56 4.25
C ALA A 351 -12.83 7.78 5.68
N VAL A 352 -11.90 8.04 6.63
CA VAL A 352 -12.24 8.29 8.05
C VAL A 352 -13.02 9.60 8.21
N ARG A 353 -12.73 10.63 7.43
CA ARG A 353 -13.49 11.90 7.41
C ARG A 353 -14.91 11.75 6.85
N GLY A 354 -15.10 10.77 5.99
CA GLY A 354 -16.37 10.49 5.33
C GLY A 354 -16.57 11.28 4.03
N ARG A 355 -17.33 10.70 3.11
CA ARG A 355 -17.57 11.25 1.76
C ARG A 355 -18.22 12.65 1.74
N ALA A 356 -18.90 13.05 2.81
CA ALA A 356 -19.57 14.34 2.90
C ALA A 356 -18.60 15.54 2.95
N ALA A 357 -17.38 15.34 3.47
CA ALA A 357 -16.36 16.41 3.53
C ALA A 357 -15.64 16.63 2.19
N LEU A 358 -15.82 15.74 1.22
CA LEU A 358 -15.13 15.78 -0.08
C LEU A 358 -15.86 16.60 -1.16
N ALA A 359 -17.06 17.08 -0.87
CA ALA A 359 -17.94 17.74 -1.85
C ALA A 359 -17.71 19.27 -2.00
N GLY A 360 -16.83 19.89 -1.23
CA GLY A 360 -16.54 21.32 -1.29
C GLY A 360 -15.19 21.66 -1.92
N PRO A 361 -15.02 22.85 -2.52
CA PRO A 361 -13.76 23.32 -3.08
C PRO A 361 -12.64 23.47 -2.03
N GLU A 362 -12.96 23.46 -0.75
CA GLU A 362 -12.02 23.52 0.38
C GLU A 362 -11.42 22.15 0.76
N GLY A 363 -11.93 21.06 0.20
CA GLY A 363 -11.48 19.69 0.50
C GLY A 363 -10.02 19.39 0.14
N ALA A 364 -9.43 20.16 -0.75
CA ALA A 364 -8.03 20.01 -1.16
C ALA A 364 -7.03 20.70 -0.22
N SER A 365 -7.47 21.71 0.53
CA SER A 365 -6.60 22.54 1.40
C SER A 365 -6.60 22.13 2.89
N ALA A 366 -7.54 21.30 3.33
CA ALA A 366 -7.75 20.99 4.76
C ALA A 366 -6.88 19.85 5.30
N SER A 367 -5.61 19.78 4.95
CA SER A 367 -4.83 18.57 5.22
C SER A 367 -3.47 18.76 5.86
N SER A 368 -3.14 19.89 6.39
CA SER A 368 -1.97 19.96 7.24
C SER A 368 -2.27 19.24 8.56
N ALA A 369 -1.43 18.28 8.93
CA ALA A 369 -1.41 17.76 10.28
C ALA A 369 -1.24 18.96 11.21
N ASN A 370 -2.29 19.34 11.88
CA ASN A 370 -2.19 20.43 12.82
C ASN A 370 -1.55 19.89 14.09
N LEU A 371 -0.22 20.06 14.20
CA LEU A 371 0.54 19.71 15.40
C LEU A 371 -0.15 20.25 16.67
N ALA A 372 -0.65 21.48 16.61
CA ALA A 372 -1.38 22.10 17.71
C ALA A 372 -2.68 21.35 18.05
N ALA A 373 -3.40 20.83 17.04
CA ALA A 373 -4.60 20.02 17.28
C ALA A 373 -4.26 18.70 17.97
N LEU A 374 -3.16 18.03 17.60
CA LEU A 374 -2.70 16.84 18.32
C LEU A 374 -2.32 17.19 19.74
N GLN A 375 -1.48 18.20 19.93
CA GLN A 375 -1.02 18.62 21.26
C GLN A 375 -2.19 19.02 22.17
N GLY A 376 -3.23 19.64 21.59
CA GLY A 376 -4.45 20.02 22.32
C GLY A 376 -5.33 18.84 22.77
N VAL A 377 -5.21 17.68 22.14
CA VAL A 377 -5.95 16.47 22.56
C VAL A 377 -5.16 15.53 23.47
N LEU A 378 -3.81 15.65 23.49
CA LEU A 378 -2.97 14.76 24.32
C LEU A 378 -3.09 15.10 25.80
N LYS A 379 -3.13 14.05 26.64
CA LYS A 379 -3.02 14.15 28.10
C LYS A 379 -1.57 14.24 28.53
N SER A 380 -1.32 14.66 29.78
CA SER A 380 0.02 14.86 30.32
C SER A 380 0.90 13.61 30.29
N ASP A 381 0.30 12.44 30.43
CA ASP A 381 0.96 11.13 30.42
C ASP A 381 1.07 10.51 29.01
N GLU A 382 0.57 11.15 27.97
CA GLU A 382 0.55 10.58 26.60
C GLU A 382 1.67 11.16 25.74
N ARG A 383 2.26 10.30 24.92
CA ARG A 383 3.25 10.67 23.91
C ARG A 383 2.94 9.98 22.58
N VAL A 384 2.96 10.74 21.49
CA VAL A 384 2.94 10.21 20.14
C VAL A 384 4.37 10.20 19.61
N VAL A 385 4.84 9.01 19.20
CA VAL A 385 6.19 8.81 18.68
C VAL A 385 6.08 8.49 17.20
N GLN A 386 6.41 9.48 16.38
CA GLN A 386 6.36 9.32 14.93
C GLN A 386 7.73 9.11 14.34
N PHE A 387 7.83 8.12 13.45
CA PHE A 387 9.04 7.78 12.72
C PHE A 387 8.90 8.17 11.26
N HIS A 388 10.02 8.52 10.62
CA HIS A 388 10.15 8.63 9.17
C HIS A 388 11.51 8.09 8.74
N SER A 389 11.50 6.96 8.03
CA SER A 389 12.70 6.31 7.56
C SER A 389 13.21 6.99 6.29
N LEU A 390 14.27 7.77 6.42
CA LEU A 390 15.01 8.37 5.30
C LEU A 390 16.06 7.37 4.78
N PRO A 391 16.60 7.55 3.57
CA PRO A 391 17.62 6.66 3.04
C PRO A 391 18.88 6.57 3.92
N ASP A 392 19.26 7.66 4.58
CA ASP A 392 20.51 7.83 5.35
C ASP A 392 20.32 7.78 6.87
N ARG A 393 19.11 7.98 7.38
CA ARG A 393 18.81 8.04 8.81
C ARG A 393 17.33 7.78 9.11
N LEU A 394 17.02 7.53 10.36
CA LEU A 394 15.64 7.48 10.88
C LEU A 394 15.34 8.79 11.62
N GLN A 395 14.42 9.58 11.09
CA GLN A 395 13.91 10.79 11.75
C GLN A 395 12.79 10.41 12.72
N VAL A 396 12.83 10.97 13.93
CA VAL A 396 11.86 10.68 14.99
C VAL A 396 11.34 11.98 15.61
N TRP A 397 10.06 12.04 15.88
CA TRP A 397 9.41 13.09 16.66
C TRP A 397 8.69 12.46 17.84
N VAL A 398 8.93 13.00 19.03
CA VAL A 398 8.16 12.69 20.25
C VAL A 398 7.30 13.90 20.55
N VAL A 399 6.00 13.75 20.39
CA VAL A 399 5.01 14.82 20.60
C VAL A 399 4.26 14.59 21.88
N GLY A 400 4.27 15.58 22.76
CA GLY A 400 3.50 15.65 24.00
C GLY A 400 2.65 16.92 24.07
N PRO A 401 1.87 17.13 25.12
CA PRO A 401 1.12 18.37 25.34
C PRO A 401 2.05 19.57 25.38
N GLY A 402 1.97 20.44 24.37
CA GLY A 402 2.78 21.66 24.28
C GLY A 402 4.26 21.48 23.99
N GLU A 403 4.74 20.27 23.74
CA GLU A 403 6.14 19.98 23.44
C GLU A 403 6.33 19.09 22.21
N ILE A 404 7.43 19.30 21.50
CA ILE A 404 7.91 18.42 20.46
C ILE A 404 9.42 18.25 20.61
N LYS A 405 9.87 17.00 20.67
CA LYS A 405 11.29 16.66 20.61
C LYS A 405 11.56 15.94 19.31
N THR A 406 12.70 16.25 18.69
CA THR A 406 13.11 15.61 17.45
C THR A 406 14.48 14.96 17.62
N SER A 407 14.65 13.80 16.99
CA SER A 407 15.91 13.05 17.00
C SER A 407 16.17 12.48 15.61
N ALA A 408 17.43 12.48 15.21
CA ALA A 408 17.89 11.79 14.02
C ALA A 408 18.76 10.60 14.46
N ILE A 409 18.26 9.41 14.27
CA ILE A 409 18.96 8.16 14.60
C ILE A 409 19.76 7.74 13.36
N PRO A 410 21.09 7.53 13.45
CA PRO A 410 21.95 7.26 12.30
C PRO A 410 21.86 5.79 11.85
N ILE A 411 20.65 5.36 11.48
CA ILE A 411 20.36 4.03 10.93
C ILE A 411 19.77 4.22 9.54
N LYS A 412 20.43 3.67 8.53
CA LYS A 412 19.95 3.68 7.14
C LYS A 412 18.67 2.87 6.99
N ARG A 413 17.85 3.22 6.01
CA ARG A 413 16.57 2.52 5.74
C ARG A 413 16.75 1.01 5.56
N ASP A 414 17.73 0.58 4.78
CA ASP A 414 17.95 -0.84 4.48
C ASP A 414 18.45 -1.59 5.72
N GLU A 415 19.34 -0.97 6.50
CA GLU A 415 19.81 -1.51 7.78
C GLU A 415 18.65 -1.66 8.79
N LEU A 416 17.77 -0.64 8.87
CA LEU A 416 16.59 -0.70 9.72
C LEU A 416 15.67 -1.85 9.31
N THR A 417 15.46 -2.03 8.02
CA THR A 417 14.63 -3.11 7.48
C THR A 417 15.21 -4.48 7.87
N GLU A 418 16.50 -4.70 7.67
CA GLU A 418 17.19 -5.93 8.04
C GLU A 418 17.09 -6.22 9.56
N LEU A 419 17.28 -5.20 10.39
CA LEU A 419 17.17 -5.34 11.85
C LEU A 419 15.76 -5.74 12.29
N VAL A 420 14.73 -5.11 11.72
CA VAL A 420 13.32 -5.42 12.02
C VAL A 420 12.97 -6.84 11.56
N GLU A 421 13.34 -7.22 10.35
CA GLU A 421 13.10 -8.56 9.82
C GLU A 421 13.82 -9.64 10.63
N THR A 422 15.09 -9.41 10.99
CA THR A 422 15.87 -10.31 11.83
C THR A 422 15.22 -10.51 13.19
N PHE A 423 14.79 -9.43 13.83
CA PHE A 423 14.08 -9.50 15.12
C PHE A 423 12.77 -10.26 14.98
N ARG A 424 11.91 -9.83 14.04
CA ARG A 424 10.61 -10.49 13.80
C ARG A 424 10.78 -11.99 13.52
N ASN A 425 11.71 -12.37 12.64
CA ASN A 425 12.01 -13.77 12.32
C ASN A 425 12.50 -14.55 13.55
N SER A 426 13.28 -13.91 14.44
CA SER A 426 13.74 -14.56 15.67
C SER A 426 12.59 -14.80 16.66
N VAL A 427 11.65 -13.86 16.75
CA VAL A 427 10.44 -14.01 17.58
C VAL A 427 9.50 -15.07 17.04
N VAL A 428 9.13 -14.98 15.77
CA VAL A 428 8.18 -15.91 15.12
C VAL A 428 8.68 -17.37 15.14
N ARG A 429 10.01 -17.56 15.03
CA ARG A 429 10.62 -18.91 15.10
C ARG A 429 10.98 -19.37 16.52
N GLY A 430 10.55 -18.64 17.55
CA GLY A 430 10.80 -19.01 18.95
C GLY A 430 12.29 -19.09 19.33
N ARG A 431 13.16 -18.28 18.69
CA ARG A 431 14.60 -18.37 18.86
C ARG A 431 15.05 -17.60 20.11
N ARG A 432 16.04 -18.14 20.85
CA ARG A 432 16.63 -17.51 22.05
C ARG A 432 17.23 -16.13 21.79
N ASN A 433 17.77 -15.88 20.59
CA ASN A 433 18.34 -14.58 20.22
C ASN A 433 17.29 -13.48 20.00
N ALA A 434 15.98 -13.78 20.11
CA ALA A 434 14.93 -12.77 20.10
C ALA A 434 15.15 -11.71 21.18
N ILE A 435 15.61 -12.11 22.38
CA ILE A 435 15.91 -11.18 23.48
C ILE A 435 17.04 -10.23 23.11
N THR A 436 18.16 -10.75 22.60
CA THR A 436 19.31 -9.92 22.17
C THR A 436 18.93 -8.95 21.04
N ASN A 437 18.10 -9.40 20.10
CA ASN A 437 17.61 -8.53 19.02
C ASN A 437 16.65 -7.45 19.58
N ALA A 438 15.82 -7.79 20.57
CA ALA A 438 14.96 -6.83 21.26
C ALA A 438 15.77 -5.77 22.02
N ASP A 439 16.84 -6.17 22.73
CA ASP A 439 17.76 -5.24 23.39
C ASP A 439 18.46 -4.32 22.39
N LYS A 440 18.95 -4.87 21.26
CA LYS A 440 19.62 -4.10 20.21
C LYS A 440 18.69 -3.04 19.60
N LEU A 441 17.47 -3.42 19.23
CA LEU A 441 16.49 -2.48 18.68
C LEU A 441 15.97 -1.49 19.72
N GLY A 442 15.74 -1.92 20.95
CA GLY A 442 15.32 -1.04 22.05
C GLY A 442 16.36 0.03 22.34
N ALA A 443 17.65 -0.35 22.42
CA ALA A 443 18.75 0.60 22.60
C ALA A 443 18.87 1.58 21.42
N ALA A 444 18.66 1.11 20.20
CA ALA A 444 18.78 1.95 19.01
C ALA A 444 17.58 2.89 18.79
N LEU A 445 16.35 2.40 18.99
CA LEU A 445 15.13 3.11 18.59
C LEU A 445 14.41 3.82 19.75
N ILE A 446 14.48 3.29 20.96
CA ILE A 446 13.67 3.74 22.11
C ILE A 446 14.50 4.49 23.14
N ALA A 447 15.65 3.95 23.55
CA ALA A 447 16.46 4.58 24.59
C ALA A 447 16.84 6.05 24.29
N PRO A 448 17.16 6.44 23.02
CA PRO A 448 17.49 7.84 22.71
C PRO A 448 16.33 8.82 22.84
N LEU A 449 15.08 8.33 22.97
CA LEU A 449 13.90 9.17 23.04
C LEU A 449 13.62 9.74 24.42
N GLY A 450 14.26 9.19 25.47
CA GLY A 450 14.13 9.67 26.84
C GLY A 450 12.68 9.58 27.38
N LEU A 451 11.96 8.49 27.08
CA LEU A 451 10.59 8.27 27.51
C LEU A 451 10.56 7.93 29.01
N ALA A 452 9.72 8.63 29.79
CA ALA A 452 9.60 8.37 31.21
C ALA A 452 8.67 7.14 31.47
N PRO A 453 9.03 6.24 32.41
CA PRO A 453 8.16 5.12 32.77
C PRO A 453 6.73 5.57 33.14
N GLY A 454 5.74 4.80 32.74
CA GLY A 454 4.32 5.10 32.94
C GLY A 454 3.68 5.97 31.87
N GLN A 455 4.45 6.59 30.99
CA GLN A 455 3.90 7.28 29.83
C GLN A 455 3.17 6.31 28.89
N ARG A 456 2.06 6.74 28.37
CA ARG A 456 1.25 6.04 27.35
C ARG A 456 1.79 6.38 25.98
N LEU A 457 2.17 5.37 25.22
CA LEU A 457 2.83 5.56 23.93
C LEU A 457 1.89 5.22 22.79
N VAL A 458 1.84 6.11 21.78
CA VAL A 458 1.19 5.86 20.51
C VAL A 458 2.26 5.96 19.42
N PHE A 459 2.64 4.83 18.87
CA PHE A 459 3.61 4.79 17.79
C PHE A 459 2.95 5.05 16.44
N VAL A 460 3.58 5.89 15.64
CA VAL A 460 3.26 6.11 14.22
C VAL A 460 4.46 5.60 13.41
N PRO A 461 4.43 4.33 13.00
CA PRO A 461 5.54 3.70 12.30
C PRO A 461 5.75 4.26 10.89
N HIS A 462 6.87 3.92 10.25
CA HIS A 462 7.14 4.16 8.83
C HIS A 462 7.92 2.98 8.23
N GLY A 463 7.55 2.55 7.02
CA GLY A 463 8.23 1.47 6.32
C GLY A 463 8.24 0.18 7.13
N ALA A 464 9.39 -0.47 7.27
CA ALA A 464 9.53 -1.75 7.97
C ALA A 464 9.04 -1.72 9.44
N LEU A 465 9.00 -0.54 10.07
CA LEU A 465 8.54 -0.40 11.46
C LEU A 465 7.05 -0.77 11.66
N HIS A 466 6.25 -0.84 10.61
CA HIS A 466 4.87 -1.35 10.70
C HIS A 466 4.82 -2.84 11.11
N TYR A 467 5.88 -3.59 10.85
CA TYR A 467 5.99 -5.01 11.24
C TYR A 467 6.67 -5.22 12.59
N LEU A 468 7.06 -4.13 13.27
CA LEU A 468 7.78 -4.18 14.53
C LEU A 468 6.79 -4.28 15.71
N PRO A 469 6.85 -5.35 16.53
CA PRO A 469 6.12 -5.42 17.79
C PRO A 469 6.81 -4.53 18.85
N PHE A 470 6.50 -3.24 18.89
CA PHE A 470 7.14 -2.26 19.78
C PHE A 470 7.08 -2.70 21.24
N GLN A 471 6.00 -3.36 21.67
CA GLN A 471 5.82 -3.88 23.02
C GLN A 471 6.91 -4.87 23.45
N ALA A 472 7.52 -5.57 22.49
CA ALA A 472 8.56 -6.57 22.70
C ALA A 472 9.99 -6.02 22.60
N LEU A 473 10.18 -4.73 22.36
CA LEU A 473 11.50 -4.09 22.46
C LEU A 473 11.93 -4.02 23.93
N ARG A 474 13.25 -4.04 24.19
CA ARG A 474 13.78 -4.01 25.54
C ARG A 474 14.71 -2.82 25.76
N VAL A 475 14.50 -2.14 26.87
CA VAL A 475 15.35 -1.05 27.36
C VAL A 475 15.68 -1.36 28.80
N ASP A 476 16.94 -1.27 29.17
CA ASP A 476 17.43 -1.56 30.54
C ASP A 476 16.98 -2.94 31.07
N GLY A 477 16.99 -3.93 30.17
CA GLY A 477 16.64 -5.32 30.50
C GLY A 477 15.14 -5.61 30.67
N ARG A 478 14.24 -4.63 30.47
CA ARG A 478 12.79 -4.76 30.59
C ARG A 478 12.11 -4.60 29.24
N TYR A 479 11.06 -5.35 28.99
CA TYR A 479 10.23 -5.13 27.79
C TYR A 479 9.46 -3.80 27.90
N LEU A 480 9.26 -3.13 26.78
CA LEU A 480 8.60 -1.83 26.75
C LEU A 480 7.17 -1.90 27.32
N VAL A 481 6.46 -3.02 27.09
CA VAL A 481 5.13 -3.27 27.67
C VAL A 481 5.11 -3.29 29.20
N GLU A 482 6.23 -3.61 29.86
CA GLU A 482 6.32 -3.63 31.32
C GLU A 482 6.32 -2.22 31.93
N THR A 483 6.65 -1.23 31.11
CA THR A 483 6.80 0.17 31.56
C THR A 483 5.82 1.12 30.92
N HIS A 484 5.23 0.76 29.75
CA HIS A 484 4.37 1.65 28.97
C HIS A 484 3.17 0.90 28.40
N PRO A 485 1.94 1.43 28.53
CA PRO A 485 0.84 1.05 27.64
C PRO A 485 1.13 1.50 26.21
N ILE A 486 0.88 0.64 25.21
CA ILE A 486 1.28 0.87 23.82
C ILE A 486 0.09 0.76 22.88
N ALA A 487 0.00 1.66 21.93
CA ALA A 487 -0.87 1.60 20.77
C ALA A 487 -0.11 2.01 19.50
N VAL A 488 -0.68 1.70 18.34
CA VAL A 488 -0.18 2.08 17.03
C VAL A 488 -1.23 2.91 16.32
N ALA A 489 -0.82 3.90 15.55
CA ALA A 489 -1.71 4.66 14.70
C ALA A 489 -1.13 4.75 13.27
N PRO A 490 -1.96 4.72 12.23
CA PRO A 490 -1.51 4.84 10.84
C PRO A 490 -0.86 6.19 10.54
N SER A 491 -1.35 7.26 11.16
CA SER A 491 -0.77 8.61 11.11
C SER A 491 -1.19 9.40 12.35
N MET A 492 -0.47 10.48 12.62
CA MET A 492 -0.78 11.42 13.70
C MET A 492 -2.14 12.09 13.49
N THR A 493 -2.47 12.43 12.26
CA THR A 493 -3.75 13.04 11.90
C THR A 493 -4.91 12.09 12.19
N ILE A 494 -4.79 10.81 11.83
CA ILE A 494 -5.80 9.78 12.11
C ILE A 494 -5.90 9.56 13.62
N ALA A 495 -4.77 9.47 14.34
CA ALA A 495 -4.74 9.36 15.78
C ALA A 495 -5.52 10.51 16.46
N THR A 496 -5.30 11.76 16.03
CA THR A 496 -6.00 12.94 16.53
C THR A 496 -7.51 12.83 16.32
N GLN A 497 -7.94 12.47 15.12
CA GLN A 497 -9.36 12.36 14.78
C GLN A 497 -10.06 11.24 15.55
N LEU A 498 -9.39 10.10 15.71
CA LEU A 498 -9.95 8.97 16.47
C LEU A 498 -10.00 9.28 17.97
N ALA A 499 -9.00 9.99 18.52
CA ALA A 499 -9.00 10.43 19.91
C ALA A 499 -10.10 11.46 20.24
N GLN A 500 -10.56 12.24 19.24
CA GLN A 500 -11.68 13.18 19.37
C GLN A 500 -13.05 12.51 19.29
N ARG A 501 -13.15 11.31 18.70
CA ARG A 501 -14.41 10.54 18.71
C ARG A 501 -14.75 10.11 20.13
N GLY A 502 -16.05 10.04 20.45
CA GLY A 502 -16.50 9.52 21.73
C GLY A 502 -15.84 8.17 22.04
N SER A 503 -15.27 8.07 23.24
CA SER A 503 -14.44 6.93 23.63
C SER A 503 -15.18 5.85 24.43
N ARG A 504 -16.49 6.03 24.70
CA ARG A 504 -17.26 5.11 25.55
C ARG A 504 -18.19 4.24 24.72
N ALA A 505 -17.87 2.95 24.61
CA ALA A 505 -18.72 1.95 23.99
C ALA A 505 -19.79 1.46 24.99
N ALA A 506 -20.96 1.09 24.50
CA ALA A 506 -21.92 0.34 25.32
C ALA A 506 -21.38 -1.07 25.62
N PRO A 507 -21.74 -1.69 26.78
CA PRO A 507 -21.31 -3.04 27.15
C PRO A 507 -22.10 -4.10 26.35
N ALA A 508 -21.89 -4.15 25.06
CA ALA A 508 -22.54 -5.12 24.16
C ALA A 508 -21.50 -5.72 23.22
N LEU A 509 -21.51 -7.04 23.09
CA LEU A 509 -20.59 -7.85 22.31
C LEU A 509 -21.32 -8.62 21.20
N VAL A 510 -20.78 -8.57 19.99
CA VAL A 510 -21.05 -9.54 18.94
C VAL A 510 -19.79 -10.35 18.70
N ALA A 511 -19.89 -11.68 18.74
CA ALA A 511 -18.72 -12.52 18.61
C ALA A 511 -18.97 -13.69 17.63
N PHE A 512 -17.96 -13.93 16.79
CA PHE A 512 -17.91 -15.02 15.83
C PHE A 512 -16.80 -15.98 16.24
N GLY A 513 -17.13 -17.27 16.42
CA GLY A 513 -16.17 -18.28 16.88
C GLY A 513 -16.24 -19.56 16.09
N ASN A 514 -15.07 -20.10 15.74
CA ASN A 514 -14.92 -21.40 15.08
C ASN A 514 -15.86 -21.61 13.89
N PRO A 515 -15.81 -20.80 12.84
CA PRO A 515 -16.69 -20.96 11.68
C PRO A 515 -16.56 -22.35 11.05
N ARG A 516 -17.69 -23.04 10.81
CA ARG A 516 -17.68 -24.39 10.23
C ARG A 516 -17.41 -24.31 8.72
N ILE A 517 -16.22 -24.72 8.33
CA ILE A 517 -15.75 -24.77 6.93
C ILE A 517 -15.53 -26.23 6.53
N GLU A 518 -14.37 -26.78 6.86
CA GLU A 518 -13.93 -28.19 6.70
C GLU A 518 -13.23 -28.61 7.99
N ALA A 519 -13.16 -29.91 8.27
CA ALA A 519 -12.57 -30.44 9.51
C ALA A 519 -11.13 -29.95 9.78
N LYS A 520 -10.35 -29.71 8.73
CA LYS A 520 -8.97 -29.20 8.88
C LYS A 520 -8.88 -27.76 9.39
N TYR A 521 -9.99 -27.00 9.36
CA TYR A 521 -10.08 -25.61 9.83
C TYR A 521 -10.80 -25.52 11.18
N ASP A 522 -11.05 -26.64 11.87
CA ASP A 522 -11.71 -26.63 13.17
C ASP A 522 -10.84 -25.94 14.24
N LEU A 523 -11.41 -24.98 14.97
CA LEU A 523 -10.77 -24.16 16.01
C LEU A 523 -11.55 -24.25 17.32
N PRO A 524 -11.53 -25.38 18.04
CA PRO A 524 -12.30 -25.54 19.27
C PRO A 524 -11.91 -24.53 20.37
N GLY A 525 -10.65 -24.09 20.40
CA GLY A 525 -10.18 -23.01 21.30
C GLY A 525 -10.89 -21.67 21.05
N ALA A 526 -11.13 -21.32 19.80
CA ALA A 526 -11.86 -20.10 19.42
C ALA A 526 -13.33 -20.11 19.89
N GLU A 527 -13.96 -21.27 19.92
CA GLU A 527 -15.31 -21.40 20.45
C GLU A 527 -15.36 -21.21 21.99
N VAL A 528 -14.37 -21.77 22.70
CA VAL A 528 -14.21 -21.59 24.15
C VAL A 528 -13.94 -20.12 24.48
N GLU A 529 -13.00 -19.49 23.78
CA GLU A 529 -12.67 -18.07 23.93
C GLU A 529 -13.94 -17.20 23.82
N VAL A 530 -14.70 -17.33 22.74
CA VAL A 530 -15.91 -16.53 22.51
C VAL A 530 -16.98 -16.74 23.59
N LYS A 531 -17.19 -17.98 24.06
CA LYS A 531 -18.12 -18.27 25.15
C LYS A 531 -17.71 -17.65 26.49
N GLN A 532 -16.42 -17.65 26.78
CA GLN A 532 -15.91 -17.00 28.01
C GLN A 532 -16.07 -15.48 27.94
N LEU A 533 -15.74 -14.85 26.80
CA LEU A 533 -15.90 -13.42 26.61
C LEU A 533 -17.35 -12.96 26.76
N ALA A 534 -18.30 -13.77 26.26
CA ALA A 534 -19.72 -13.47 26.36
C ALA A 534 -20.23 -13.34 27.79
N GLN A 535 -19.64 -14.07 28.74
CA GLN A 535 -20.01 -14.01 30.16
C GLN A 535 -19.70 -12.63 30.78
N LEU A 536 -18.76 -11.87 30.21
CA LEU A 536 -18.37 -10.56 30.67
C LEU A 536 -19.32 -9.43 30.22
N PHE A 537 -20.21 -9.72 29.27
CA PHE A 537 -21.10 -8.72 28.67
C PHE A 537 -22.57 -9.15 28.80
N PRO A 538 -23.42 -8.36 29.49
CA PRO A 538 -24.82 -8.72 29.69
C PRO A 538 -25.63 -8.74 28.39
N ARG A 539 -25.20 -7.97 27.38
CA ARG A 539 -25.75 -8.01 26.02
C ARG A 539 -24.71 -8.61 25.09
N ASN A 540 -24.99 -9.82 24.61
CA ASN A 540 -24.11 -10.49 23.67
C ASN A 540 -24.90 -11.29 22.62
N ASN A 541 -24.35 -11.36 21.42
CA ASN A 541 -24.80 -12.23 20.35
C ASN A 541 -23.63 -13.09 19.89
N LEU A 542 -23.78 -14.42 19.98
CA LEU A 542 -22.74 -15.37 19.60
C LEU A 542 -23.15 -16.10 18.31
N TYR A 543 -22.24 -16.09 17.35
CA TYR A 543 -22.34 -16.84 16.11
C TYR A 543 -21.20 -17.88 16.11
N LEU A 544 -21.59 -19.16 16.37
CA LEU A 544 -20.65 -20.26 16.52
C LEU A 544 -20.83 -21.30 15.41
N GLY A 545 -19.75 -21.94 15.00
CA GLY A 545 -19.76 -23.04 14.05
C GLY A 545 -20.49 -22.67 12.73
N ALA A 546 -21.59 -23.35 12.43
CA ALA A 546 -22.36 -23.11 11.22
C ALA A 546 -23.10 -21.74 11.19
N ALA A 547 -23.31 -21.10 12.35
CA ALA A 547 -23.94 -19.79 12.43
C ALA A 547 -22.95 -18.63 12.17
N ALA A 548 -21.64 -18.88 12.20
CA ALA A 548 -20.61 -17.84 11.97
C ALA A 548 -20.45 -17.52 10.48
N THR A 549 -21.52 -17.06 9.83
CA THR A 549 -21.59 -16.85 8.39
C THR A 549 -21.28 -15.41 8.00
N LYS A 550 -20.98 -15.19 6.72
CA LYS A 550 -20.75 -13.84 6.15
C LYS A 550 -22.02 -12.99 6.17
N THR A 551 -23.18 -13.60 5.96
CA THR A 551 -24.47 -12.92 6.04
C THR A 551 -24.69 -12.39 7.45
N GLN A 552 -24.51 -13.25 8.48
CA GLN A 552 -24.65 -12.83 9.89
C GLN A 552 -23.63 -11.75 10.28
N PHE A 553 -22.39 -11.84 9.76
CA PHE A 553 -21.40 -10.80 9.98
C PHE A 553 -21.89 -9.44 9.46
N ARG A 554 -22.36 -9.38 8.21
CA ARG A 554 -22.83 -8.12 7.60
C ARG A 554 -24.04 -7.51 8.33
N GLU A 555 -24.93 -8.34 8.83
CA GLU A 555 -26.12 -7.89 9.58
C GLU A 555 -25.77 -7.38 10.98
N ALA A 556 -24.80 -8.01 11.63
CA ALA A 556 -24.51 -7.76 13.04
C ALA A 556 -23.51 -6.61 13.28
N VAL A 557 -22.54 -6.40 12.38
CA VAL A 557 -21.39 -5.50 12.68
C VAL A 557 -21.76 -4.03 12.89
N GLY A 558 -22.79 -3.52 12.23
CA GLY A 558 -23.19 -2.10 12.39
C GLY A 558 -23.92 -1.80 13.70
N SER A 559 -24.45 -2.82 14.40
CA SER A 559 -25.29 -2.69 15.59
C SER A 559 -24.54 -2.88 16.91
N ALA A 560 -23.33 -3.45 16.88
CA ALA A 560 -22.58 -3.82 18.07
C ALA A 560 -21.38 -2.88 18.30
N PRO A 561 -21.25 -2.31 19.50
CA PRO A 561 -20.09 -1.49 19.87
C PRO A 561 -18.76 -2.28 19.87
N ILE A 562 -18.83 -3.56 20.19
CA ILE A 562 -17.67 -4.47 20.23
C ILE A 562 -17.96 -5.67 19.34
N VAL A 563 -17.05 -5.93 18.40
CA VAL A 563 -17.08 -7.10 17.54
C VAL A 563 -15.80 -7.91 17.77
N HIS A 564 -15.96 -9.20 18.05
CA HIS A 564 -14.85 -10.13 18.21
C HIS A 564 -14.97 -11.26 17.18
N VAL A 565 -13.87 -11.54 16.48
CA VAL A 565 -13.82 -12.58 15.44
C VAL A 565 -12.66 -13.52 15.77
N ALA A 566 -13.00 -14.73 16.21
CA ALA A 566 -12.06 -15.82 16.44
C ALA A 566 -12.22 -16.87 15.31
N ALA A 567 -11.43 -16.69 14.25
CA ALA A 567 -11.53 -17.44 13.01
C ALA A 567 -10.18 -17.53 12.30
N HIS A 568 -10.06 -18.36 11.28
CA HIS A 568 -8.90 -18.27 10.38
C HIS A 568 -8.95 -16.99 9.55
N ALA A 569 -7.77 -16.38 9.35
CA ALA A 569 -7.58 -15.32 8.37
C ALA A 569 -6.37 -15.63 7.49
N GLU A 570 -6.44 -15.21 6.24
CA GLU A 570 -5.37 -15.35 5.27
C GLU A 570 -4.99 -13.97 4.74
N ALA A 571 -3.75 -13.55 4.98
CA ALA A 571 -3.22 -12.31 4.46
C ALA A 571 -2.79 -12.49 3.00
N ASP A 572 -3.35 -11.70 2.08
CA ASP A 572 -2.81 -11.58 0.72
C ASP A 572 -1.73 -10.49 0.70
N GLN A 573 -0.47 -10.92 0.62
CA GLN A 573 0.68 -10.00 0.60
C GLN A 573 0.83 -9.29 -0.75
N VAL A 574 0.18 -9.77 -1.78
CA VAL A 574 0.24 -9.22 -3.14
C VAL A 574 -0.84 -8.18 -3.35
N ASP A 575 -2.06 -8.51 -2.93
CA ASP A 575 -3.21 -7.60 -2.95
C ASP A 575 -3.94 -7.64 -1.59
N PRO A 576 -3.49 -6.86 -0.61
CA PRO A 576 -4.01 -6.91 0.76
C PRO A 576 -5.50 -6.63 0.92
N LEU A 577 -6.13 -6.00 -0.07
CA LEU A 577 -7.59 -5.84 -0.08
C LEU A 577 -8.33 -7.15 -0.33
N TYR A 578 -7.64 -8.20 -0.76
CA TYR A 578 -8.14 -9.57 -0.88
C TYR A 578 -7.72 -10.49 0.27
N SER A 579 -7.05 -9.96 1.29
CA SER A 579 -6.93 -10.65 2.58
C SER A 579 -8.32 -11.03 3.06
N ARG A 580 -8.49 -12.25 3.57
CA ARG A 580 -9.80 -12.81 3.84
C ARG A 580 -9.91 -13.43 5.23
N ILE A 581 -11.07 -13.27 5.84
CA ILE A 581 -11.49 -14.00 7.04
C ILE A 581 -12.34 -15.17 6.56
N LEU A 582 -12.01 -16.37 6.98
CA LEU A 582 -12.74 -17.57 6.63
C LEU A 582 -13.98 -17.69 7.54
N LEU A 583 -15.15 -17.66 6.93
CA LEU A 583 -16.45 -17.78 7.61
C LEU A 583 -17.16 -19.08 7.23
N ALA A 584 -18.22 -19.43 7.96
CA ALA A 584 -18.92 -20.67 7.74
C ALA A 584 -19.52 -20.76 6.33
N ASN A 585 -19.53 -21.96 5.78
CA ASN A 585 -20.09 -22.23 4.45
C ASN A 585 -21.58 -21.88 4.42
N GLU A 586 -22.00 -21.23 3.34
CA GLU A 586 -23.42 -20.91 3.07
C GLU A 586 -23.85 -21.55 1.76
N ASN A 587 -25.00 -22.21 1.77
CA ASN A 587 -25.56 -22.87 0.59
C ASN A 587 -24.61 -23.88 -0.09
N GLY A 588 -23.79 -24.59 0.71
CA GLY A 588 -22.83 -25.57 0.21
C GLY A 588 -21.60 -24.97 -0.48
N LYS A 589 -21.41 -23.64 -0.40
CA LYS A 589 -20.24 -22.95 -0.95
C LYS A 589 -19.36 -22.40 0.16
N GLN A 590 -18.05 -22.50 -0.05
CA GLN A 590 -17.07 -21.86 0.81
C GLN A 590 -17.30 -20.35 0.83
N ASN A 591 -17.33 -19.77 2.01
CA ASN A 591 -17.60 -18.36 2.20
C ASN A 591 -16.47 -17.69 3.00
N PHE A 592 -16.02 -16.55 2.52
CA PHE A 592 -15.00 -15.74 3.18
C PHE A 592 -15.33 -14.26 3.02
N LEU A 593 -14.92 -13.48 4.00
CA LEU A 593 -15.07 -12.03 4.00
C LEU A 593 -13.75 -11.39 3.60
N GLU A 594 -13.72 -10.74 2.45
CA GLU A 594 -12.55 -10.04 1.94
C GLU A 594 -12.45 -8.62 2.50
N ALA A 595 -11.23 -8.15 2.70
CA ALA A 595 -10.96 -6.82 3.26
C ALA A 595 -11.63 -5.70 2.44
N HIS A 596 -11.67 -5.80 1.09
CA HIS A 596 -12.33 -4.81 0.24
C HIS A 596 -13.85 -4.73 0.47
N GLU A 597 -14.50 -5.82 0.88
CA GLU A 597 -15.95 -5.83 1.16
C GLU A 597 -16.27 -5.05 2.45
N ILE A 598 -15.34 -5.07 3.41
CA ILE A 598 -15.47 -4.36 4.69
C ILE A 598 -15.47 -2.83 4.46
N LEU A 599 -14.71 -2.32 3.47
CA LEU A 599 -14.66 -0.89 3.14
C LEU A 599 -16.04 -0.25 2.91
N GLY A 600 -17.00 -1.02 2.42
CA GLY A 600 -18.37 -0.57 2.14
C GLY A 600 -19.35 -0.73 3.31
N MET A 601 -18.95 -1.35 4.42
CA MET A 601 -19.85 -1.64 5.54
C MET A 601 -20.05 -0.42 6.45
N PRO A 602 -21.25 -0.20 6.99
CA PRO A 602 -21.54 0.91 7.91
C PRO A 602 -21.13 0.55 9.34
N MET A 603 -19.86 0.67 9.71
CA MET A 603 -19.34 0.27 11.03
C MET A 603 -19.14 1.43 12.02
N ARG A 604 -19.78 2.57 11.81
CA ARG A 604 -19.66 3.74 12.72
C ARG A 604 -20.17 3.47 14.14
N GLY A 605 -21.06 2.49 14.32
CA GLY A 605 -21.51 2.04 15.64
C GLY A 605 -20.54 1.12 16.36
N THR A 606 -19.55 0.57 15.65
CA THR A 606 -18.56 -0.36 16.19
C THR A 606 -17.32 0.40 16.65
N SER A 607 -17.12 0.43 17.97
CA SER A 607 -15.98 1.12 18.58
C SER A 607 -14.70 0.27 18.57
N LEU A 608 -14.84 -1.04 18.76
CA LEU A 608 -13.73 -1.99 18.78
C LEU A 608 -14.02 -3.20 17.89
N VAL A 609 -13.06 -3.55 17.05
CA VAL A 609 -13.00 -4.86 16.40
C VAL A 609 -11.76 -5.60 16.91
N THR A 610 -11.92 -6.85 17.30
CA THR A 610 -10.80 -7.76 17.63
C THR A 610 -10.79 -8.88 16.58
N LEU A 611 -9.66 -9.02 15.91
CA LEU A 611 -9.38 -10.14 15.01
C LEU A 611 -8.44 -11.11 15.75
N SER A 612 -9.02 -12.04 16.47
CA SER A 612 -8.32 -13.19 17.07
C SER A 612 -8.07 -14.25 15.99
N ALA A 613 -7.18 -13.91 15.04
CA ALA A 613 -6.95 -14.66 13.81
C ALA A 613 -5.48 -14.54 13.40
N CYS A 614 -4.97 -15.54 12.69
CA CYS A 614 -3.59 -15.53 12.22
C CYS A 614 -3.33 -14.38 11.23
N GLU A 615 -2.22 -13.63 11.43
CA GLU A 615 -1.71 -12.59 10.53
C GLU A 615 -2.74 -11.49 10.14
N SER A 616 -3.75 -11.28 10.98
CA SER A 616 -4.84 -10.33 10.70
C SER A 616 -4.37 -8.86 10.66
N GLY A 617 -3.27 -8.53 11.34
CA GLY A 617 -2.65 -7.21 11.32
C GLY A 617 -1.63 -7.02 10.22
N LEU A 618 -1.25 -8.09 9.50
CA LEU A 618 -0.34 -7.99 8.37
C LEU A 618 -1.08 -7.48 7.14
N GLY A 619 -0.64 -6.33 6.68
CA GLY A 619 -0.95 -5.83 5.36
C GLY A 619 0.36 -5.61 4.60
N ARG A 620 0.30 -5.48 3.29
CA ARG A 620 1.42 -4.96 2.53
C ARG A 620 1.60 -3.48 2.89
N ILE A 621 2.81 -3.08 3.25
CA ILE A 621 3.14 -1.67 3.30
C ILE A 621 3.29 -1.22 1.86
N ALA A 622 2.32 -0.44 1.37
CA ALA A 622 2.48 0.22 0.09
C ALA A 622 3.62 1.23 0.17
N LYS A 623 4.37 1.39 -0.91
CA LYS A 623 5.30 2.51 -1.03
C LYS A 623 4.45 3.79 -1.00
N GLY A 624 4.54 4.56 0.06
CA GLY A 624 3.63 5.64 0.43
C GLY A 624 3.13 5.48 1.85
N ASP A 625 3.70 4.50 2.58
CA ASP A 625 3.51 4.26 4.02
C ASP A 625 2.04 4.01 4.42
N GLU A 626 1.29 3.32 3.56
CA GLU A 626 -0.07 2.89 3.87
C GLU A 626 -0.08 1.41 4.25
N VAL A 627 -0.61 1.10 5.44
CA VAL A 627 -0.94 -0.27 5.83
C VAL A 627 -2.24 -0.66 5.15
N LEU A 628 -2.12 -1.55 4.18
CA LEU A 628 -3.25 -2.09 3.43
C LEU A 628 -3.81 -3.35 4.12
N GLY A 629 -5.02 -3.74 3.75
CA GLY A 629 -5.70 -4.92 4.28
C GLY A 629 -6.71 -4.57 5.36
N PHE A 630 -6.87 -5.44 6.37
CA PHE A 630 -7.93 -5.30 7.37
C PHE A 630 -7.86 -4.01 8.18
N THR A 631 -6.66 -3.54 8.56
CA THR A 631 -6.49 -2.28 9.31
C THR A 631 -7.14 -1.12 8.57
N ARG A 632 -6.82 -0.96 7.29
CA ARG A 632 -7.42 0.09 6.47
C ARG A 632 -8.92 -0.11 6.33
N SER A 633 -9.35 -1.34 6.05
CA SER A 633 -10.75 -1.64 5.77
C SER A 633 -11.65 -1.34 6.95
N PHE A 634 -11.31 -1.79 8.15
CA PHE A 634 -12.11 -1.54 9.35
C PHE A 634 -12.13 -0.08 9.77
N LEU A 635 -10.99 0.61 9.78
CA LEU A 635 -10.94 2.03 10.12
C LEU A 635 -11.70 2.89 9.10
N SER A 636 -11.60 2.56 7.80
CA SER A 636 -12.38 3.24 6.74
C SER A 636 -13.88 2.99 6.84
N ALA A 637 -14.28 1.79 7.27
CA ALA A 637 -15.69 1.44 7.51
C ALA A 637 -16.30 2.21 8.70
N GLY A 638 -15.45 2.79 9.56
CA GLY A 638 -15.85 3.66 10.66
C GLY A 638 -15.52 3.19 12.06
N THR A 639 -14.88 2.02 12.21
CA THR A 639 -14.41 1.49 13.50
C THR A 639 -13.38 2.44 14.13
N SER A 640 -13.43 2.59 15.45
CA SER A 640 -12.50 3.49 16.17
C SER A 640 -11.19 2.81 16.56
N ALA A 641 -11.22 1.54 16.93
CA ALA A 641 -10.06 0.75 17.35
C ALA A 641 -10.10 -0.66 16.78
N LEU A 642 -8.92 -1.20 16.50
CA LEU A 642 -8.72 -2.57 16.02
C LEU A 642 -7.64 -3.26 16.87
N ILE A 643 -7.88 -4.49 17.29
CA ILE A 643 -6.87 -5.40 17.82
C ILE A 643 -6.61 -6.47 16.76
N ALA A 644 -5.37 -6.58 16.28
CA ALA A 644 -5.01 -7.51 15.22
C ALA A 644 -3.58 -8.06 15.40
N SER A 645 -3.31 -9.26 14.89
CA SER A 645 -2.07 -10.00 15.10
C SER A 645 -1.05 -9.81 13.97
N LEU A 646 0.24 -9.81 14.30
CA LEU A 646 1.37 -9.69 13.38
C LEU A 646 1.90 -11.05 12.86
N TRP A 647 1.52 -12.16 13.50
CA TRP A 647 1.90 -13.53 13.13
C TRP A 647 0.88 -14.53 13.67
N PRO A 648 0.94 -15.82 13.24
CA PRO A 648 0.07 -16.87 13.75
C PRO A 648 0.17 -16.98 15.27
N VAL A 649 -0.97 -17.07 15.94
CA VAL A 649 -1.09 -17.05 17.41
C VAL A 649 -1.28 -18.43 18.00
N SER A 650 -0.95 -18.61 19.27
CA SER A 650 -1.21 -19.82 20.05
C SER A 650 -2.54 -19.69 20.77
N ASP A 651 -3.41 -20.69 20.67
CA ASP A 651 -4.74 -20.68 21.28
C ASP A 651 -4.65 -20.46 22.80
N ASP A 652 -3.79 -21.21 23.52
CA ASP A 652 -3.63 -21.10 24.99
C ASP A 652 -3.18 -19.68 25.40
N ALA A 653 -2.26 -19.07 24.65
CA ALA A 653 -1.77 -17.74 24.96
C ALA A 653 -2.81 -16.67 24.62
N THR A 654 -3.55 -16.85 23.53
CA THR A 654 -4.60 -15.94 23.08
C THR A 654 -5.78 -15.95 24.04
N GLU A 655 -6.21 -17.11 24.56
CA GLU A 655 -7.25 -17.23 25.57
C GLU A 655 -6.90 -16.42 26.82
N VAL A 656 -5.68 -16.55 27.37
CA VAL A 656 -5.23 -15.78 28.53
C VAL A 656 -5.19 -14.29 28.24
N LEU A 657 -4.67 -13.90 27.06
CA LEU A 657 -4.56 -12.51 26.66
C LEU A 657 -5.95 -11.88 26.52
N MET A 658 -6.83 -12.48 25.72
CA MET A 658 -8.15 -11.90 25.40
C MET A 658 -9.07 -11.91 26.63
N SER A 659 -9.11 -12.99 27.42
CA SER A 659 -9.90 -13.01 28.66
C SER A 659 -9.48 -11.88 29.60
N THR A 660 -8.18 -11.61 29.74
CA THR A 660 -7.66 -10.50 30.56
C THR A 660 -8.05 -9.15 29.95
N VAL A 661 -7.84 -8.94 28.64
CA VAL A 661 -8.20 -7.68 27.95
C VAL A 661 -9.68 -7.36 28.17
N TYR A 662 -10.56 -8.31 27.90
CA TYR A 662 -12.00 -8.09 28.00
C TYR A 662 -12.48 -7.96 29.46
N SER A 663 -11.83 -8.64 30.40
CA SER A 663 -12.06 -8.43 31.83
C SER A 663 -11.71 -7.01 32.26
N GLU A 664 -10.57 -6.49 31.82
CA GLU A 664 -10.18 -5.11 32.12
C GLU A 664 -11.11 -4.07 31.45
N LEU A 665 -11.54 -4.33 30.21
CA LEU A 665 -12.54 -3.50 29.55
C LEU A 665 -13.88 -3.49 30.30
N SER A 666 -14.36 -4.63 30.76
CA SER A 666 -15.63 -4.73 31.52
C SER A 666 -15.59 -3.98 32.86
N LYS A 667 -14.40 -3.79 33.44
CA LYS A 667 -14.16 -2.96 34.64
C LYS A 667 -14.08 -1.47 34.35
N GLY A 668 -14.16 -1.07 33.05
CA GLY A 668 -14.09 0.33 32.61
C GLY A 668 -12.69 0.87 32.34
N ASN A 669 -11.66 0.03 32.35
CA ASN A 669 -10.33 0.41 31.90
C ASN A 669 -10.34 0.72 30.39
N ASP A 670 -9.46 1.61 29.95
CA ASP A 670 -9.30 1.86 28.53
C ASP A 670 -8.59 0.71 27.82
N VAL A 671 -8.83 0.60 26.51
CA VAL A 671 -8.34 -0.53 25.69
C VAL A 671 -6.81 -0.64 25.67
N GLN A 672 -6.08 0.48 25.79
CA GLN A 672 -4.61 0.45 25.79
C GLN A 672 -4.06 -0.18 27.08
N ARG A 673 -4.62 0.18 28.22
CA ARG A 673 -4.27 -0.42 29.52
C ARG A 673 -4.75 -1.88 29.62
N ALA A 674 -5.92 -2.16 29.05
CA ALA A 674 -6.43 -3.53 28.96
C ALA A 674 -5.49 -4.42 28.14
N MET A 675 -5.01 -3.94 26.98
CA MET A 675 -4.01 -4.65 26.18
C MET A 675 -2.70 -4.88 26.93
N GLN A 676 -2.18 -3.86 27.61
CA GLN A 676 -0.99 -4.02 28.45
C GLN A 676 -1.19 -5.10 29.51
N ALA A 677 -2.32 -5.08 30.21
CA ALA A 677 -2.64 -6.08 31.24
C ALA A 677 -2.69 -7.50 30.65
N GLY A 678 -3.33 -7.69 29.49
CA GLY A 678 -3.39 -8.97 28.81
C GLY A 678 -2.00 -9.48 28.40
N GLN A 679 -1.18 -8.63 27.81
CA GLN A 679 0.19 -8.98 27.43
C GLN A 679 1.07 -9.33 28.64
N LEU A 680 0.94 -8.58 29.74
CA LEU A 680 1.64 -8.86 30.98
C LEU A 680 1.16 -10.15 31.67
N ALA A 681 -0.12 -10.50 31.57
CA ALA A 681 -0.65 -11.75 32.11
C ALA A 681 0.00 -12.96 31.42
N VAL A 682 0.14 -12.92 30.09
CA VAL A 682 0.82 -13.97 29.33
C VAL A 682 2.33 -13.98 29.62
N LEU A 683 2.99 -12.83 29.63
CA LEU A 683 4.43 -12.68 29.90
C LEU A 683 4.82 -13.27 31.27
N LYS A 684 3.97 -13.11 32.28
CA LYS A 684 4.20 -13.62 33.64
C LYS A 684 4.11 -15.14 33.74
N ASN A 685 3.50 -15.82 32.76
CA ASN A 685 3.47 -17.28 32.71
C ASN A 685 4.82 -17.80 32.21
N PRO A 686 5.59 -18.56 33.01
CA PRO A 686 6.93 -19.02 32.59
C PRO A 686 6.93 -19.83 31.29
N LYS A 687 5.85 -20.56 30.99
CA LYS A 687 5.72 -21.36 29.76
C LYS A 687 5.43 -20.50 28.52
N LEU A 688 4.89 -19.30 28.71
CA LEU A 688 4.44 -18.40 27.64
C LEU A 688 5.23 -17.07 27.63
N SER A 689 6.35 -16.99 28.37
CA SER A 689 7.14 -15.77 28.56
C SER A 689 7.89 -15.30 27.29
N HIS A 690 8.06 -16.19 26.29
CA HIS A 690 8.69 -15.79 25.02
C HIS A 690 7.79 -14.82 24.25
N PRO A 691 8.33 -13.74 23.61
CA PRO A 691 7.54 -12.73 22.89
C PRO A 691 6.62 -13.28 21.80
N PHE A 692 6.89 -14.46 21.27
CA PHE A 692 6.00 -15.14 20.34
C PHE A 692 4.57 -15.25 20.84
N PHE A 693 4.37 -15.48 22.15
CA PHE A 693 3.07 -15.75 22.74
C PHE A 693 2.27 -14.49 23.10
N TRP A 694 2.92 -13.42 23.57
CA TRP A 694 2.23 -12.24 24.11
C TRP A 694 2.36 -10.99 23.24
N ALA A 695 3.32 -10.95 22.31
CA ALA A 695 3.56 -9.76 21.50
C ALA A 695 2.92 -9.76 20.07
N PRO A 696 2.13 -10.76 19.62
CA PRO A 696 1.57 -10.68 18.28
C PRO A 696 0.52 -9.60 18.12
N PHE A 697 -0.27 -9.31 19.15
CA PHE A 697 -1.39 -8.40 19.03
C PHE A 697 -0.99 -6.93 19.21
N ASN A 698 -1.37 -6.12 18.22
CA ASN A 698 -1.29 -4.67 18.26
C ASN A 698 -2.67 -4.05 18.44
N LEU A 699 -2.75 -3.03 19.31
CA LEU A 699 -3.88 -2.11 19.36
C LEU A 699 -3.64 -1.00 18.33
N ILE A 700 -4.57 -0.82 17.41
CA ILE A 700 -4.48 0.17 16.33
C ILE A 700 -5.66 1.13 16.41
N GLY A 701 -5.41 2.43 16.43
CA GLY A 701 -6.45 3.47 16.41
C GLY A 701 -6.69 4.13 17.76
N ASN A 702 -7.96 4.24 18.20
CA ASN A 702 -8.34 4.96 19.42
C ASN A 702 -7.92 4.19 20.70
N TRP A 703 -6.83 4.60 21.29
CA TRP A 703 -6.26 3.98 22.49
C TRP A 703 -7.02 4.29 23.79
N ARG A 704 -7.93 5.28 23.77
CA ARG A 704 -8.70 5.74 24.93
C ARG A 704 -10.08 5.10 25.04
N MET A 705 -10.44 4.22 24.10
CA MET A 705 -11.75 3.60 24.09
C MET A 705 -11.98 2.84 25.40
N THR A 706 -13.12 3.11 26.05
CA THR A 706 -13.58 2.43 27.28
C THR A 706 -14.93 1.77 27.01
N VAL A 707 -15.27 0.79 27.82
CA VAL A 707 -16.61 0.20 27.86
C VAL A 707 -17.35 0.78 29.05
N GLY A 708 -18.58 1.23 28.85
CA GLY A 708 -19.43 1.71 29.95
C GLY A 708 -19.73 0.56 30.93
N SER A 709 -19.75 0.86 32.23
CA SER A 709 -20.24 -0.13 33.21
C SER A 709 -21.65 -0.58 32.80
N PRO A 710 -21.98 -1.89 32.93
CA PRO A 710 -23.36 -2.33 32.80
C PRO A 710 -24.19 -1.54 33.82
N ALA A 711 -25.28 -0.93 33.34
CA ALA A 711 -26.24 -0.23 34.21
C ALA A 711 -27.02 -1.25 35.02
#